data_214a0b07ba3f565d46f70cada3704ac0
#
_entry.id   214a0b07ba3f565d46f70cada3704ac0
#
_cell.length_a   1.000
_cell.length_b   1.000
_cell.length_c   1.000
_cell.angle_alpha   90.00
_cell.angle_beta   90.00
_cell.angle_gamma   90.00
#
_symmetry.space_group_name_H-M   'P 1'
#
loop_
_entity.id
_entity.type
_entity.pdbx_description
1 polymer ?
#
loop_
_entity_poly.entity_id
_entity_poly.type
_entity_poly.pdbx_seq_one_letter_code
_entity_poly.pdbx_strand_id
1 'polypeptide(L)'
;MLNKIFSCLAALLCASVASMPVSNAGELSSGSLLSSSSPNTPTPSSAARTDTCLKDGWRFHRGEADGAFMPVYDDSGWESVSVPHDWAITGPFSIENDLQHVQIVQNMETKASLKTGRTGGLPYVGVGWYRTEFNVPDGLKAELLFDGAMSEARVYVNGHEVCFWPYGYSPFHCDVTPYLDKSGSNVLAVRLENLPFSSRWYPGAGLYRNVHLICTSANAHIPVWGTFVTTPSVHNDMASVSLEIALQSDKENIDIEYITDIYSPEGEKVASRRSVALYHKGDSHVQKFLVKEPKLWAPEHPYLYKALTRILVEGVVTDEYETRFGIRSIEVIPEKGFYLNGEHRKFKGVCNHHDLGPLGAAVSVPALRHQLTMLKDMGCDAVRTSHNMPAPELVRLCDEMGFMMMVEPFDEWNDAKCENGYHRYFDEWAERDMISMLHAFRNSPSVIMWSIGNEVPSQCSAEGYKTASFLQSICHREDPTRPVTCGMDQVNCVLSNGFAAQLDIPGINYRTFRYKDCYEQLPQGLVLGSETASTVSSRGTYHFPVEKAFSVMHPDHQSSGYDMEACNWSNIPDVDFALADDYPWTMGQFVWTGFDYLGEPSPYDTDAWPNHSSMFGIIDLASIPKDRYWLYRSIWNTESPTLHIVPHWTWPGREGQVTPVYVYTSWPEAELFVNGASQGRRSKASPSAPCEGLQDEAVEGRYRLMWNDVVYRKGELRVVAYDANGNVAASESVRTAGKPYALRLECDRDSIARDGEDLAYVTVSVVDKDGNTISTDTREVFASVSGAGEFRAIANGDPCSLELFHLPHMHLFAGKLTVIVRSHADAEGPILLKVNAKGLKPAVLEL
;
A
#
# COMPACT_ATOMS: atom_id res chain seq x y z
N MET A 1 -26.84 52.45 7.79
CA MET A 1 -27.61 53.25 6.80
C MET A 1 -27.83 52.40 5.60
N LEU A 2 -29.06 52.14 5.40
CA LEU A 2 -29.85 51.85 4.19
C LEU A 2 -29.38 50.69 3.30
N ASN A 3 -30.09 49.60 3.42
CA ASN A 3 -31.41 49.24 2.83
C ASN A 3 -31.26 48.66 1.45
N LYS A 4 -31.57 47.34 1.31
CA LYS A 4 -32.87 46.78 0.87
C LYS A 4 -33.11 47.02 -0.62
N ILE A 5 -33.53 46.11 -1.44
CA ILE A 5 -34.75 45.31 -1.62
C ILE A 5 -34.66 44.70 -3.00
N PHE A 6 -35.05 43.58 -3.41
CA PHE A 6 -36.21 42.74 -3.62
C PHE A 6 -35.77 41.46 -4.34
N SER A 7 -36.04 40.34 -4.05
CA SER A 7 -37.25 39.48 -3.87
C SER A 7 -38.09 39.14 -5.08
N CYS A 8 -38.28 37.82 -5.30
CA CYS A 8 -39.45 37.09 -5.85
C CYS A 8 -39.65 36.98 -7.35
N LEU A 9 -39.89 35.87 -7.97
CA LEU A 9 -40.95 34.84 -7.94
C LEU A 9 -40.55 33.77 -8.95
N ALA A 10 -40.46 32.54 -8.66
CA ALA A 10 -41.43 31.45 -8.41
C ALA A 10 -42.29 31.02 -9.63
N ALA A 11 -42.17 29.79 -9.96
CA ALA A 11 -43.16 28.74 -10.05
C ALA A 11 -43.42 28.07 -11.42
N LEU A 12 -43.19 26.77 -11.41
CA LEU A 12 -44.06 25.65 -11.80
C LEU A 12 -44.50 25.46 -13.26
N LEU A 13 -44.26 24.26 -13.76
CA LEU A 13 -45.20 23.20 -14.17
C LEU A 13 -44.49 22.16 -15.00
N CYS A 14 -44.27 21.00 -14.55
CA CYS A 14 -44.96 19.72 -14.60
C CYS A 14 -45.28 19.11 -15.97
N ALA A 15 -44.74 17.89 -16.13
CA ALA A 15 -45.34 16.65 -16.67
C ALA A 15 -45.46 16.51 -18.19
N SER A 16 -45.05 15.45 -18.81
CA SER A 16 -45.40 14.05 -18.84
C SER A 16 -44.88 13.37 -20.13
N VAL A 17 -44.25 12.21 -19.92
CA VAL A 17 -44.46 10.88 -20.54
C VAL A 17 -44.87 10.75 -22.01
N ALA A 18 -44.07 10.05 -22.85
CA ALA A 18 -44.45 8.78 -23.47
C ALA A 18 -43.46 8.31 -24.54
N SER A 19 -42.93 7.12 -24.30
CA SER A 19 -42.71 5.93 -25.15
C SER A 19 -42.51 6.02 -26.67
N MET A 20 -41.41 5.41 -27.13
CA MET A 20 -41.06 4.52 -28.25
C MET A 20 -42.00 4.40 -29.49
N PRO A 21 -41.54 3.95 -30.69
CA PRO A 21 -40.72 2.78 -30.92
C PRO A 21 -39.69 2.81 -32.10
N VAL A 22 -38.97 1.70 -32.21
CA VAL A 22 -38.02 1.18 -33.19
C VAL A 22 -38.59 1.07 -34.62
N SER A 23 -37.77 1.31 -35.68
CA SER A 23 -37.71 0.42 -36.86
C SER A 23 -36.60 0.78 -37.83
N ASN A 24 -35.80 -0.23 -38.09
CA ASN A 24 -35.14 -0.76 -39.30
C ASN A 24 -34.72 0.10 -40.51
N ALA A 25 -33.44 -0.10 -40.83
CA ALA A 25 -32.82 -0.50 -42.11
C ALA A 25 -33.13 0.26 -43.44
N GLY A 26 -32.06 0.64 -44.11
CA GLY A 26 -32.08 1.01 -45.51
C GLY A 26 -30.68 1.37 -46.03
N GLU A 27 -30.04 0.41 -46.71
CA GLU A 27 -28.90 0.66 -47.60
C GLU A 27 -29.25 1.60 -48.75
N LEU A 28 -28.27 2.41 -49.20
CA LEU A 28 -27.87 2.51 -50.58
C LEU A 28 -26.90 3.67 -50.90
N SER A 29 -25.76 3.26 -51.36
CA SER A 29 -24.93 3.70 -52.50
C SER A 29 -24.44 5.14 -52.66
N SER A 30 -23.12 5.20 -52.78
CA SER A 30 -22.25 5.92 -53.70
C SER A 30 -22.52 7.39 -54.03
N GLY A 31 -21.55 8.22 -53.69
CA GLY A 31 -21.34 9.54 -54.27
C GLY A 31 -19.94 10.04 -53.90
N SER A 32 -18.99 9.83 -54.80
CA SER A 32 -17.68 10.45 -54.80
C SER A 32 -17.77 11.97 -54.84
N LEU A 33 -16.96 12.68 -54.04
CA LEU A 33 -16.07 13.76 -54.56
C LEU A 33 -15.52 14.65 -53.44
N LEU A 34 -14.22 14.85 -53.57
CA LEU A 34 -13.36 15.92 -53.06
C LEU A 34 -12.62 15.63 -51.76
N SER A 35 -11.39 15.13 -52.00
CA SER A 35 -10.23 15.13 -51.12
C SER A 35 -9.92 16.55 -50.68
N SER A 36 -10.10 16.82 -49.38
CA SER A 36 -9.31 17.82 -48.66
C SER A 36 -8.17 17.05 -47.96
N SER A 37 -6.96 17.26 -48.44
CA SER A 37 -5.72 16.75 -47.83
C SER A 37 -5.61 17.24 -46.40
N SER A 38 -5.90 16.33 -45.43
CA SER A 38 -5.43 16.48 -44.06
C SER A 38 -3.89 16.41 -44.05
N PRO A 39 -3.20 17.19 -43.22
CA PRO A 39 -1.75 17.06 -43.11
C PRO A 39 -1.42 15.65 -42.62
N ASN A 40 -0.52 15.02 -43.35
CA ASN A 40 -0.02 13.66 -43.10
C ASN A 40 0.27 13.43 -41.59
N THR A 41 -0.54 12.61 -40.94
CA THR A 41 -0.17 11.99 -39.69
C THR A 41 0.97 11.04 -40.01
N PRO A 42 2.17 11.17 -39.44
CA PRO A 42 3.27 10.25 -39.72
C PRO A 42 2.82 8.83 -39.38
N THR A 43 3.01 7.91 -40.30
CA THR A 43 2.76 6.49 -40.07
C THR A 43 3.77 6.00 -39.02
N PRO A 44 3.37 5.33 -37.93
CA PRO A 44 4.31 4.76 -36.98
C PRO A 44 5.25 3.81 -37.73
N SER A 45 6.54 4.03 -37.59
CA SER A 45 7.53 3.02 -37.98
C SER A 45 7.32 1.79 -37.09
N SER A 46 7.36 0.58 -37.65
CA SER A 46 7.27 -0.67 -36.89
C SER A 46 8.42 -0.92 -35.91
N ALA A 47 9.25 0.10 -35.66
CA ALA A 47 10.47 0.07 -34.82
C ALA A 47 10.45 1.17 -33.72
N ALA A 48 9.28 1.65 -33.32
CA ALA A 48 9.14 2.50 -32.13
C ALA A 48 9.30 1.65 -30.88
N ARG A 49 9.49 2.30 -29.72
CA ARG A 49 9.64 1.67 -28.39
C ARG A 49 8.73 0.46 -28.18
N THR A 50 9.29 -0.59 -27.58
CA THR A 50 8.53 -1.69 -26.98
C THR A 50 8.91 -1.82 -25.51
N ASP A 51 7.92 -2.15 -24.68
CA ASP A 51 8.09 -2.52 -23.28
C ASP A 51 7.42 -3.90 -23.09
N THR A 52 8.24 -4.88 -22.74
CA THR A 52 7.78 -6.27 -22.60
C THR A 52 8.12 -6.75 -21.18
N CYS A 53 7.10 -7.06 -20.39
CA CYS A 53 7.29 -7.70 -19.10
C CYS A 53 7.72 -9.16 -19.31
N LEU A 54 8.89 -9.52 -18.81
CA LEU A 54 9.45 -10.87 -18.85
C LEU A 54 8.86 -11.71 -17.72
N LYS A 55 7.62 -12.15 -17.89
CA LYS A 55 6.86 -12.83 -16.85
C LYS A 55 7.11 -14.33 -16.81
N ASP A 56 7.12 -14.98 -17.93
CA ASP A 56 7.18 -16.43 -18.07
C ASP A 56 8.50 -16.91 -18.67
N GLY A 57 8.75 -18.21 -18.63
CA GLY A 57 9.95 -18.83 -19.20
C GLY A 57 11.17 -18.80 -18.29
N TRP A 58 11.00 -18.44 -17.02
CA TRP A 58 12.09 -18.43 -16.08
C TRP A 58 12.39 -19.82 -15.50
N ARG A 59 13.69 -20.07 -15.27
CA ARG A 59 14.23 -21.18 -14.51
C ARG A 59 14.82 -20.64 -13.20
N PHE A 60 14.50 -21.30 -12.11
CA PHE A 60 14.93 -20.92 -10.77
C PHE A 60 15.72 -22.05 -10.09
N HIS A 61 16.80 -21.67 -9.41
CA HIS A 61 17.58 -22.56 -8.57
C HIS A 61 17.93 -21.86 -7.24
N ARG A 62 17.60 -22.52 -6.14
CA ARG A 62 17.98 -22.05 -4.82
C ARG A 62 19.35 -22.63 -4.43
N GLY A 63 20.29 -21.75 -4.14
CA GLY A 63 21.67 -22.07 -3.82
C GLY A 63 22.66 -21.58 -4.86
N GLU A 64 23.92 -21.83 -4.63
CA GLU A 64 25.00 -21.52 -5.58
C GLU A 64 24.96 -22.47 -6.78
N ALA A 65 25.29 -21.91 -7.94
CA ALA A 65 25.35 -22.64 -9.19
C ALA A 65 26.53 -22.10 -10.03
N ASP A 66 27.68 -22.75 -9.90
CA ASP A 66 28.92 -22.33 -10.58
C ASP A 66 28.74 -22.32 -12.11
N GLY A 67 28.98 -21.15 -12.71
CA GLY A 67 28.87 -20.99 -14.16
C GLY A 67 27.44 -20.76 -14.67
N ALA A 68 26.45 -20.60 -13.81
CA ALA A 68 25.05 -20.35 -14.18
C ALA A 68 24.83 -19.07 -14.99
N PHE A 69 25.78 -18.14 -14.99
CA PHE A 69 25.77 -16.95 -15.83
C PHE A 69 26.14 -17.20 -17.29
N MET A 70 26.73 -18.38 -17.58
CA MET A 70 27.18 -18.73 -18.96
C MET A 70 26.01 -19.18 -19.84
N PRO A 71 25.95 -18.77 -21.13
CA PRO A 71 24.86 -19.17 -22.01
C PRO A 71 24.69 -20.69 -22.18
N VAL A 72 25.80 -21.42 -22.17
CA VAL A 72 25.82 -22.88 -22.37
C VAL A 72 25.52 -23.70 -21.13
N TYR A 73 25.17 -23.05 -19.99
CA TYR A 73 24.85 -23.74 -18.76
C TYR A 73 23.55 -24.55 -18.91
N ASP A 74 23.56 -25.79 -18.45
CA ASP A 74 22.39 -26.68 -18.47
C ASP A 74 21.50 -26.42 -17.24
N ASP A 75 20.42 -25.70 -17.42
CA ASP A 75 19.40 -25.38 -16.41
C ASP A 75 18.12 -26.21 -16.55
N SER A 76 18.16 -27.30 -17.35
CA SER A 76 16.99 -28.15 -17.59
C SER A 76 16.43 -28.81 -16.32
N GLY A 77 17.25 -28.98 -15.28
CA GLY A 77 16.87 -29.51 -13.97
C GLY A 77 16.34 -28.47 -13.00
N TRP A 78 16.30 -27.19 -13.37
CA TRP A 78 15.84 -26.12 -12.51
C TRP A 78 14.31 -26.03 -12.49
N GLU A 79 13.77 -25.45 -11.41
CA GLU A 79 12.33 -25.19 -11.28
C GLU A 79 11.87 -24.19 -12.34
N SER A 80 10.71 -24.42 -12.95
CA SER A 80 10.06 -23.49 -13.85
C SER A 80 9.17 -22.58 -13.04
N VAL A 81 9.41 -21.26 -13.10
CA VAL A 81 8.69 -20.24 -12.35
C VAL A 81 8.24 -19.09 -13.24
N SER A 82 7.21 -18.38 -12.82
CA SER A 82 6.86 -17.06 -13.36
C SER A 82 7.33 -15.97 -12.40
N VAL A 83 7.72 -14.81 -12.94
CA VAL A 83 8.10 -13.62 -12.18
C VAL A 83 6.90 -12.64 -12.22
N PRO A 84 6.52 -12.05 -11.08
CA PRO A 84 7.15 -12.02 -9.75
C PRO A 84 7.14 -13.35 -8.99
N HIS A 85 8.26 -13.63 -8.31
CA HIS A 85 8.48 -14.87 -7.56
C HIS A 85 9.18 -14.62 -6.22
N ASP A 86 8.62 -15.18 -5.15
CA ASP A 86 9.18 -15.17 -3.80
C ASP A 86 9.41 -16.61 -3.34
N TRP A 87 10.66 -17.04 -3.27
CA TRP A 87 10.96 -18.43 -2.92
C TRP A 87 10.74 -18.79 -1.46
N ALA A 88 10.65 -17.77 -0.58
CA ALA A 88 10.62 -18.01 0.86
C ALA A 88 9.22 -18.29 1.40
N ILE A 89 8.15 -17.78 0.75
CA ILE A 89 6.77 -17.85 1.28
C ILE A 89 6.25 -19.27 1.44
N THR A 90 6.82 -20.24 0.74
CA THR A 90 6.45 -21.63 0.87
C THR A 90 6.96 -22.29 2.14
N GLY A 91 7.78 -21.59 2.92
CA GLY A 91 8.28 -22.08 4.21
C GLY A 91 9.32 -23.19 4.11
N PRO A 92 9.44 -24.00 5.16
CA PRO A 92 8.65 -24.01 6.39
C PRO A 92 8.96 -22.84 7.33
N PHE A 93 8.02 -22.53 8.22
CA PHE A 93 8.30 -21.67 9.36
C PHE A 93 9.22 -22.40 10.34
N SER A 94 10.29 -21.74 10.78
CA SER A 94 11.22 -22.28 11.76
C SER A 94 11.84 -21.19 12.61
N ILE A 95 12.01 -21.47 13.91
CA ILE A 95 12.77 -20.60 14.82
C ILE A 95 14.24 -20.45 14.39
N GLU A 96 14.77 -21.38 13.60
CA GLU A 96 16.15 -21.35 13.10
C GLU A 96 16.32 -20.44 11.89
N ASN A 97 15.21 -19.97 11.28
CA ASN A 97 15.25 -19.04 10.18
C ASN A 97 15.38 -17.61 10.71
N ASP A 98 16.54 -17.01 10.49
CA ASP A 98 16.85 -15.61 10.71
C ASP A 98 16.38 -15.03 12.07
N LEU A 99 17.02 -15.46 13.12
CA LEU A 99 16.98 -14.80 14.42
C LEU A 99 17.89 -13.57 14.34
N GLN A 100 17.30 -12.37 14.21
CA GLN A 100 18.12 -11.19 13.99
C GLN A 100 18.64 -10.53 15.26
N HIS A 101 19.80 -9.89 15.14
CA HIS A 101 20.36 -8.95 16.11
C HIS A 101 19.90 -7.53 15.78
N VAL A 102 19.26 -6.86 16.71
CA VAL A 102 18.97 -5.44 16.63
C VAL A 102 20.22 -4.67 17.01
N GLN A 103 20.76 -3.87 16.08
CA GLN A 103 22.03 -3.16 16.26
C GLN A 103 21.87 -1.87 17.04
N ILE A 104 20.67 -1.30 17.11
CA ILE A 104 20.39 -0.06 17.83
C ILE A 104 19.55 -0.30 19.06
N VAL A 105 19.65 0.65 19.98
CA VAL A 105 18.73 0.73 21.12
C VAL A 105 17.42 1.35 20.64
N GLN A 106 16.44 0.51 20.39
CA GLN A 106 15.06 0.93 20.14
C GLN A 106 14.23 0.73 21.40
N ASN A 107 13.19 1.53 21.57
CA ASN A 107 12.15 1.27 22.55
C ASN A 107 12.71 1.01 23.97
N MET A 108 13.70 1.81 24.38
CA MET A 108 14.38 1.72 25.67
C MET A 108 15.25 0.46 25.88
N GLU A 109 15.56 -0.29 24.84
CA GLU A 109 16.56 -1.35 24.91
C GLU A 109 17.94 -0.75 25.20
N THR A 110 18.73 -1.42 26.04
CA THR A 110 20.08 -0.95 26.42
C THR A 110 21.20 -1.68 25.70
N LYS A 111 20.86 -2.72 24.95
CA LYS A 111 21.79 -3.56 24.18
C LYS A 111 21.08 -4.10 22.95
N ALA A 112 21.82 -4.32 21.88
CA ALA A 112 21.39 -5.18 20.80
C ALA A 112 21.11 -6.60 21.33
N SER A 113 20.02 -7.20 20.93
CA SER A 113 19.60 -8.53 21.37
C SER A 113 19.12 -9.37 20.21
N LEU A 114 19.25 -10.68 20.34
CA LEU A 114 18.65 -11.63 19.42
C LEU A 114 17.13 -11.63 19.65
N LYS A 115 16.36 -11.44 18.59
CA LYS A 115 14.90 -11.42 18.64
C LYS A 115 14.32 -12.53 17.78
N THR A 116 13.52 -13.38 18.39
CA THR A 116 12.87 -14.52 17.72
C THR A 116 11.75 -14.00 16.79
N GLY A 117 11.72 -14.49 15.56
CA GLY A 117 10.63 -14.28 14.63
C GLY A 117 10.48 -12.86 14.10
N ARG A 118 11.46 -11.96 14.25
CA ARG A 118 11.38 -10.58 13.73
C ARG A 118 11.24 -10.49 12.21
N THR A 119 11.67 -11.52 11.50
CA THR A 119 11.59 -11.61 10.04
C THR A 119 10.53 -12.60 9.56
N GLY A 120 9.66 -13.05 10.46
CA GLY A 120 8.55 -13.94 10.14
C GLY A 120 8.90 -15.43 10.18
N GLY A 121 10.14 -15.80 10.48
CA GLY A 121 10.57 -17.20 10.60
C GLY A 121 10.58 -17.99 9.29
N LEU A 122 10.56 -17.32 8.13
CA LEU A 122 10.60 -17.91 6.79
C LEU A 122 12.02 -17.93 6.22
N PRO A 123 12.37 -18.93 5.35
CA PRO A 123 13.74 -19.17 4.89
C PRO A 123 14.18 -18.25 3.74
N TYR A 124 14.16 -16.92 3.93
CA TYR A 124 14.52 -15.95 2.91
C TYR A 124 16.04 -15.82 2.69
N VAL A 125 16.86 -16.28 3.60
CA VAL A 125 18.32 -16.16 3.57
C VAL A 125 18.93 -17.10 2.54
N GLY A 126 19.97 -16.65 1.85
CA GLY A 126 20.79 -17.44 0.92
C GLY A 126 20.79 -16.91 -0.50
N VAL A 127 21.33 -17.72 -1.41
CA VAL A 127 21.49 -17.41 -2.82
C VAL A 127 20.36 -18.02 -3.64
N GLY A 128 19.90 -17.28 -4.67
CA GLY A 128 18.99 -17.76 -5.69
C GLY A 128 19.44 -17.31 -7.07
N TRP A 129 19.31 -18.21 -8.04
CA TRP A 129 19.61 -17.95 -9.45
C TRP A 129 18.35 -18.03 -10.29
N TYR A 130 18.19 -17.06 -11.20
CA TYR A 130 17.13 -17.01 -12.20
C TYR A 130 17.75 -16.97 -13.59
N ARG A 131 17.15 -17.70 -14.55
CA ARG A 131 17.58 -17.70 -15.95
C ARG A 131 16.39 -17.66 -16.87
N THR A 132 16.48 -16.89 -17.96
CA THR A 132 15.50 -16.88 -19.05
C THR A 132 16.16 -16.47 -20.36
N GLU A 133 15.45 -16.65 -21.46
CA GLU A 133 15.89 -16.21 -22.78
C GLU A 133 15.02 -15.05 -23.27
N PHE A 134 15.63 -14.13 -24.02
CA PHE A 134 14.91 -13.01 -24.62
C PHE A 134 15.46 -12.65 -26.00
N ASN A 135 14.63 -11.97 -26.79
CA ASN A 135 15.00 -11.52 -28.14
C ASN A 135 14.84 -10.01 -28.24
N VAL A 136 15.76 -9.36 -28.96
CA VAL A 136 15.74 -7.94 -29.26
C VAL A 136 15.56 -7.76 -30.76
N PRO A 137 14.59 -6.95 -31.25
CA PRO A 137 14.45 -6.67 -32.68
C PRO A 137 15.70 -6.00 -33.26
N ASP A 138 16.02 -6.37 -34.50
CA ASP A 138 17.18 -5.85 -35.21
C ASP A 138 17.22 -4.31 -35.24
N GLY A 139 18.39 -3.75 -34.93
CA GLY A 139 18.64 -2.32 -34.99
C GLY A 139 18.11 -1.51 -33.80
N LEU A 140 17.52 -2.16 -32.81
CA LEU A 140 17.13 -1.51 -31.55
C LEU A 140 18.23 -1.63 -30.48
N LYS A 141 18.23 -0.69 -29.56
CA LYS A 141 18.88 -0.77 -28.24
C LYS A 141 17.95 -1.51 -27.28
N ALA A 142 18.51 -2.08 -26.24
CA ALA A 142 17.74 -2.74 -25.20
C ALA A 142 18.24 -2.37 -23.81
N GLU A 143 17.29 -2.07 -22.93
CA GLU A 143 17.49 -1.92 -21.50
C GLU A 143 16.66 -2.95 -20.76
N LEU A 144 17.21 -3.50 -19.66
CA LEU A 144 16.45 -4.27 -18.70
C LEU A 144 16.09 -3.35 -17.55
N LEU A 145 14.80 -3.27 -17.19
CA LEU A 145 14.29 -2.56 -16.04
C LEU A 145 13.77 -3.58 -15.02
N PHE A 146 14.29 -3.51 -13.80
CA PHE A 146 13.85 -4.27 -12.65
C PHE A 146 13.10 -3.34 -11.70
N ASP A 147 11.87 -3.67 -11.35
CA ASP A 147 11.08 -2.90 -10.38
C ASP A 147 11.55 -3.14 -8.94
N GLY A 148 12.43 -4.10 -8.74
CA GLY A 148 13.09 -4.50 -7.52
C GLY A 148 13.51 -5.97 -7.57
N ALA A 149 14.61 -6.33 -6.89
CA ALA A 149 15.16 -7.69 -6.87
C ALA A 149 15.86 -7.97 -5.53
N MET A 150 15.36 -8.90 -4.73
CA MET A 150 15.73 -9.09 -3.32
C MET A 150 16.75 -10.23 -3.18
N SER A 151 18.01 -9.91 -2.87
CA SER A 151 18.75 -8.63 -2.86
C SER A 151 20.14 -8.83 -3.48
N GLU A 152 21.02 -7.84 -3.42
CA GLU A 152 22.38 -7.90 -4.00
C GLU A 152 22.39 -8.46 -5.44
N ALA A 153 21.53 -7.90 -6.28
CA ALA A 153 21.26 -8.39 -7.62
C ALA A 153 22.48 -8.22 -8.54
N ARG A 154 22.98 -9.33 -9.09
CA ARG A 154 23.98 -9.36 -10.18
C ARG A 154 23.29 -9.85 -11.44
N VAL A 155 23.28 -9.01 -12.45
CA VAL A 155 22.62 -9.25 -13.72
C VAL A 155 23.67 -9.60 -14.79
N TYR A 156 23.45 -10.70 -15.50
CA TYR A 156 24.32 -11.19 -16.55
C TYR A 156 23.55 -11.34 -17.85
N VAL A 157 24.16 -10.89 -18.96
CA VAL A 157 23.64 -11.13 -20.31
C VAL A 157 24.73 -11.82 -21.12
N ASN A 158 24.40 -12.96 -21.69
CA ASN A 158 25.32 -13.78 -22.51
C ASN A 158 26.68 -14.05 -21.85
N GLY A 159 26.70 -14.25 -20.52
CA GLY A 159 27.90 -14.53 -19.74
C GLY A 159 28.67 -13.30 -19.25
N HIS A 160 28.22 -12.10 -19.56
CA HIS A 160 28.81 -10.85 -19.11
C HIS A 160 28.02 -10.25 -17.96
N GLU A 161 28.67 -9.89 -16.85
CA GLU A 161 28.04 -9.09 -15.80
C GLU A 161 27.78 -7.68 -16.33
N VAL A 162 26.50 -7.28 -16.37
CA VAL A 162 26.08 -5.99 -16.95
C VAL A 162 25.69 -4.99 -15.88
N CYS A 163 25.28 -5.46 -14.71
CA CYS A 163 24.82 -4.61 -13.62
C CYS A 163 24.94 -5.32 -12.27
N PHE A 164 25.24 -4.54 -11.23
CA PHE A 164 25.09 -4.90 -9.84
C PHE A 164 24.22 -3.85 -9.15
N TRP A 165 23.23 -4.29 -8.36
CA TRP A 165 22.39 -3.41 -7.55
C TRP A 165 22.11 -4.06 -6.20
N PRO A 166 22.61 -3.47 -5.08
CA PRO A 166 22.55 -4.13 -3.77
C PRO A 166 21.22 -4.01 -3.06
N TYR A 167 20.50 -2.87 -3.19
CA TYR A 167 19.27 -2.60 -2.45
C TYR A 167 18.06 -3.22 -3.13
N GLY A 168 17.50 -4.26 -2.50
CA GLY A 168 16.46 -5.08 -3.11
C GLY A 168 15.14 -4.37 -3.39
N TYR A 169 14.89 -3.20 -2.77
CA TYR A 169 13.65 -2.43 -2.94
C TYR A 169 13.73 -1.38 -4.05
N SER A 170 14.93 -1.03 -4.51
CA SER A 170 15.10 -0.04 -5.57
C SER A 170 14.65 -0.57 -6.92
N PRO A 171 13.88 0.20 -7.70
CA PRO A 171 13.81 0.00 -9.13
C PRO A 171 15.15 0.39 -9.76
N PHE A 172 15.62 -0.37 -10.75
CA PHE A 172 16.88 -0.06 -11.46
C PHE A 172 16.83 -0.55 -12.89
N HIS A 173 17.65 0.06 -13.76
CA HIS A 173 17.74 -0.36 -15.15
C HIS A 173 19.19 -0.40 -15.62
N CYS A 174 19.44 -1.19 -16.65
CA CYS A 174 20.77 -1.34 -17.24
C CYS A 174 20.71 -1.51 -18.76
N ASP A 175 21.59 -0.79 -19.48
CA ASP A 175 21.79 -0.94 -20.93
C ASP A 175 22.49 -2.27 -21.23
N VAL A 176 21.80 -3.17 -21.92
CA VAL A 176 22.31 -4.48 -22.32
C VAL A 176 22.72 -4.52 -23.78
N THR A 177 22.52 -3.44 -24.53
CA THR A 177 22.84 -3.33 -25.97
C THR A 177 24.24 -3.81 -26.35
N PRO A 178 25.32 -3.49 -25.56
CA PRO A 178 26.70 -3.92 -25.91
C PRO A 178 26.92 -5.43 -25.82
N TYR A 179 26.05 -6.16 -25.10
CA TYR A 179 26.22 -7.58 -24.78
C TYR A 179 25.30 -8.50 -25.58
N LEU A 180 24.47 -7.94 -26.48
CA LEU A 180 23.50 -8.68 -27.25
C LEU A 180 24.16 -9.52 -28.34
N ASP A 181 23.72 -10.77 -28.48
CA ASP A 181 23.89 -11.53 -29.71
C ASP A 181 22.81 -11.11 -30.72
N LYS A 182 23.25 -10.41 -31.76
CA LYS A 182 22.35 -9.88 -32.81
C LYS A 182 21.83 -10.98 -33.74
N SER A 183 22.37 -12.20 -33.63
CA SER A 183 22.03 -13.31 -34.53
C SER A 183 21.10 -14.35 -33.91
N GLY A 184 20.75 -14.23 -32.61
CA GLY A 184 20.05 -15.26 -31.89
C GLY A 184 19.31 -14.79 -30.63
N SER A 185 18.86 -15.76 -29.86
CA SER A 185 18.32 -15.56 -28.52
C SER A 185 19.42 -15.15 -27.55
N ASN A 186 19.10 -14.26 -26.63
CA ASN A 186 20.02 -13.82 -25.60
C ASN A 186 19.63 -14.47 -24.28
N VAL A 187 20.62 -14.86 -23.48
CA VAL A 187 20.41 -15.44 -22.15
C VAL A 187 20.57 -14.38 -21.09
N LEU A 188 19.54 -14.19 -20.29
CA LEU A 188 19.54 -13.38 -19.06
C LEU A 188 19.71 -14.32 -17.87
N ALA A 189 20.73 -14.06 -17.02
CA ALA A 189 20.88 -14.73 -15.74
C ALA A 189 20.96 -13.68 -14.63
N VAL A 190 20.29 -13.93 -13.51
CA VAL A 190 20.27 -13.05 -12.34
C VAL A 190 20.61 -13.86 -11.10
N ARG A 191 21.67 -13.43 -10.39
CA ARG A 191 22.03 -13.97 -9.08
C ARG A 191 21.57 -12.99 -8.00
N LEU A 192 20.87 -13.50 -7.03
CA LEU A 192 20.41 -12.77 -5.86
C LEU A 192 21.02 -13.37 -4.61
N GLU A 193 21.29 -12.55 -3.60
CA GLU A 193 21.80 -13.01 -2.33
C GLU A 193 21.17 -12.27 -1.16
N ASN A 194 20.45 -12.99 -0.31
CA ASN A 194 19.95 -12.47 0.95
C ASN A 194 20.85 -12.88 2.09
N LEU A 195 21.33 -11.91 2.85
CA LEU A 195 22.18 -12.16 4.02
C LEU A 195 21.33 -12.39 5.28
N PRO A 196 21.81 -13.19 6.25
CA PRO A 196 21.17 -13.24 7.56
C PRO A 196 21.30 -11.89 8.26
N PHE A 197 20.41 -11.61 9.21
CA PHE A 197 20.44 -10.37 10.02
C PHE A 197 20.40 -9.08 9.19
N SER A 198 19.66 -9.10 8.07
CA SER A 198 19.61 -7.98 7.11
C SER A 198 18.31 -7.17 7.17
N SER A 199 17.26 -7.66 7.85
CA SER A 199 15.94 -7.04 7.88
C SER A 199 15.26 -7.19 9.24
N ARG A 200 14.38 -6.23 9.60
CA ARG A 200 13.56 -6.27 10.82
C ARG A 200 12.15 -6.82 10.58
N TRP A 201 11.78 -7.04 9.33
CA TRP A 201 10.51 -7.63 8.88
C TRP A 201 10.81 -8.67 7.81
N TYR A 202 9.79 -9.36 7.33
CA TYR A 202 9.92 -10.29 6.22
C TYR A 202 10.22 -9.54 4.91
N PRO A 203 11.41 -9.66 4.34
CA PRO A 203 11.79 -8.91 3.14
C PRO A 203 11.30 -9.58 1.85
N GLY A 204 10.91 -10.87 1.90
CA GLY A 204 10.77 -11.72 0.73
C GLY A 204 12.13 -12.13 0.15
N ALA A 205 12.10 -12.85 -0.97
CA ALA A 205 13.30 -13.36 -1.61
C ALA A 205 13.06 -13.64 -3.10
N GLY A 206 13.91 -13.10 -3.97
CA GLY A 206 13.84 -13.40 -5.39
C GLY A 206 13.58 -12.20 -6.29
N LEU A 207 13.23 -12.50 -7.55
CA LEU A 207 12.64 -11.54 -8.49
C LEU A 207 11.17 -11.34 -8.09
N TYR A 208 10.97 -10.63 -6.98
CA TYR A 208 9.65 -10.48 -6.36
C TYR A 208 8.82 -9.32 -6.95
N ARG A 209 9.40 -8.56 -7.88
CA ARG A 209 8.76 -7.52 -8.70
C ARG A 209 9.02 -7.78 -10.17
N ASN A 210 8.34 -7.03 -11.05
CA ASN A 210 8.45 -7.22 -12.47
C ASN A 210 9.85 -6.95 -13.04
N VAL A 211 10.15 -7.63 -14.16
CA VAL A 211 11.33 -7.41 -14.99
C VAL A 211 10.87 -7.08 -16.40
N HIS A 212 11.32 -5.95 -16.94
CA HIS A 212 10.92 -5.44 -18.23
C HIS A 212 12.10 -5.43 -19.21
N LEU A 213 11.84 -5.79 -20.46
CA LEU A 213 12.72 -5.58 -21.59
C LEU A 213 12.20 -4.36 -22.37
N ILE A 214 12.96 -3.28 -22.36
CA ILE A 214 12.62 -2.05 -23.06
C ILE A 214 13.53 -1.92 -24.29
N CYS A 215 12.93 -1.97 -25.49
CA CYS A 215 13.65 -1.78 -26.74
C CYS A 215 13.35 -0.41 -27.33
N THR A 216 14.39 0.30 -27.78
CA THR A 216 14.30 1.70 -28.27
C THR A 216 15.16 1.93 -29.49
N SER A 217 14.87 3.01 -30.25
CA SER A 217 15.69 3.41 -31.39
C SER A 217 17.04 4.00 -30.96
N ALA A 218 18.09 3.61 -31.64
CA ALA A 218 19.43 4.22 -31.50
C ALA A 218 19.50 5.67 -32.00
N ASN A 219 18.60 6.05 -32.91
CA ASN A 219 18.62 7.41 -33.48
C ASN A 219 18.28 8.48 -32.46
N ALA A 220 17.15 8.32 -31.76
CA ALA A 220 16.76 9.15 -30.65
C ALA A 220 15.61 8.51 -29.90
N HIS A 221 15.64 8.52 -28.56
CA HIS A 221 14.57 8.03 -27.70
C HIS A 221 14.59 8.72 -26.33
N ILE A 222 13.48 8.69 -25.64
CA ILE A 222 13.33 9.11 -24.25
C ILE A 222 13.85 7.96 -23.38
N PRO A 223 14.83 8.18 -22.48
CA PRO A 223 15.31 7.12 -21.58
C PRO A 223 14.22 6.65 -20.60
N VAL A 224 14.48 5.56 -19.90
CA VAL A 224 13.63 5.11 -18.78
C VAL A 224 13.47 6.25 -17.80
N TRP A 225 12.22 6.55 -17.39
CA TRP A 225 11.83 7.68 -16.53
C TRP A 225 12.27 9.07 -17.05
N GLY A 226 12.51 9.22 -18.34
CA GLY A 226 13.07 10.43 -18.97
C GLY A 226 12.09 11.59 -19.13
N THR A 227 10.93 11.55 -18.47
CA THR A 227 9.97 12.66 -18.47
C THR A 227 9.69 13.15 -17.05
N PHE A 228 9.45 14.45 -16.91
CA PHE A 228 9.01 15.05 -15.66
C PHE A 228 7.90 16.06 -15.90
N VAL A 229 6.73 15.81 -15.33
CA VAL A 229 5.55 16.67 -15.43
C VAL A 229 5.36 17.45 -14.14
N THR A 230 5.24 18.76 -14.25
CA THR A 230 4.87 19.64 -13.14
C THR A 230 3.64 20.47 -13.48
N THR A 231 2.91 20.91 -12.45
CA THR A 231 1.74 21.79 -12.59
C THR A 231 1.96 23.10 -11.83
N PRO A 232 2.80 24.02 -12.38
CA PRO A 232 3.29 25.21 -11.66
C PRO A 232 2.21 26.20 -11.24
N SER A 233 1.05 26.18 -11.89
CA SER A 233 -0.09 27.03 -11.55
C SER A 233 -1.37 26.27 -11.82
N VAL A 234 -2.21 26.18 -10.81
CA VAL A 234 -3.48 25.45 -10.86
C VAL A 234 -4.60 26.36 -10.36
N HIS A 235 -5.57 26.62 -11.23
CA HIS A 235 -6.81 27.36 -10.94
C HIS A 235 -7.99 26.59 -11.53
N ASN A 236 -9.20 26.89 -11.07
CA ASN A 236 -10.40 26.16 -11.51
C ASN A 236 -10.70 26.32 -13.02
N ASP A 237 -10.31 27.44 -13.60
CA ASP A 237 -10.53 27.76 -15.04
C ASP A 237 -9.34 27.37 -15.91
N MET A 238 -8.14 27.25 -15.34
CA MET A 238 -6.93 26.97 -16.11
C MET A 238 -5.81 26.40 -15.25
N ALA A 239 -5.09 25.42 -15.79
CA ALA A 239 -3.84 24.95 -15.23
C ALA A 239 -2.69 25.05 -16.24
N SER A 240 -1.51 25.40 -15.75
CA SER A 240 -0.30 25.30 -16.53
C SER A 240 0.37 23.94 -16.27
N VAL A 241 0.75 23.25 -17.35
CA VAL A 241 1.47 21.98 -17.31
C VAL A 241 2.82 22.20 -17.97
N SER A 242 3.90 21.82 -17.29
CA SER A 242 5.26 21.82 -17.81
C SER A 242 5.76 20.39 -17.90
N LEU A 243 6.17 19.98 -19.10
CA LEU A 243 6.74 18.66 -19.37
C LEU A 243 8.20 18.86 -19.75
N GLU A 244 9.09 18.35 -18.94
CA GLU A 244 10.50 18.20 -19.24
C GLU A 244 10.75 16.80 -19.83
N ILE A 245 11.55 16.76 -20.93
CA ILE A 245 11.81 15.57 -21.72
C ILE A 245 13.32 15.41 -21.84
N ALA A 246 13.89 14.41 -21.17
CA ALA A 246 15.25 13.98 -21.41
C ALA A 246 15.32 13.19 -22.73
N LEU A 247 16.48 13.21 -23.40
CA LEU A 247 16.65 12.49 -24.65
C LEU A 247 18.01 11.79 -24.69
N GLN A 248 18.06 10.63 -25.32
CA GLN A 248 19.27 9.93 -25.66
C GLN A 248 19.33 9.68 -27.17
N SER A 249 20.53 9.86 -27.75
CA SER A 249 20.79 9.57 -29.16
C SER A 249 22.28 9.22 -29.32
N ASP A 250 22.56 8.33 -30.29
CA ASP A 250 23.95 8.03 -30.71
C ASP A 250 24.53 9.12 -31.61
N LYS A 251 23.67 10.06 -32.07
CA LYS A 251 24.05 11.20 -32.90
C LYS A 251 24.02 12.49 -32.08
N GLU A 252 24.90 13.39 -32.35
CA GLU A 252 24.93 14.73 -31.77
C GLU A 252 24.69 15.78 -32.83
N ASN A 253 24.25 16.98 -32.40
CA ASN A 253 24.01 18.13 -33.27
C ASN A 253 23.00 17.82 -34.38
N ILE A 254 21.92 17.10 -34.03
CA ILE A 254 20.79 16.80 -34.92
C ILE A 254 19.56 17.54 -34.48
N ASP A 255 18.72 17.94 -35.44
CA ASP A 255 17.43 18.52 -35.16
C ASP A 255 16.44 17.43 -34.72
N ILE A 256 15.89 17.59 -33.52
CA ILE A 256 14.86 16.73 -32.97
C ILE A 256 13.55 17.49 -32.99
N GLU A 257 12.53 16.86 -33.52
CA GLU A 257 11.17 17.35 -33.42
C GLU A 257 10.41 16.60 -32.30
N TYR A 258 9.78 17.38 -31.41
CA TYR A 258 8.97 16.92 -30.29
C TYR A 258 7.51 17.22 -30.58
N ILE A 259 6.66 16.22 -30.57
CA ILE A 259 5.20 16.39 -30.66
C ILE A 259 4.59 15.77 -29.43
N THR A 260 3.97 16.58 -28.57
CA THR A 260 3.26 16.07 -27.39
C THR A 260 1.79 16.46 -27.45
N ASP A 261 0.93 15.46 -27.30
CA ASP A 261 -0.52 15.59 -27.15
C ASP A 261 -0.91 15.26 -25.70
N ILE A 262 -1.66 16.13 -25.04
CA ILE A 262 -2.22 15.89 -23.71
C ILE A 262 -3.68 15.48 -23.87
N TYR A 263 -4.02 14.35 -23.23
CA TYR A 263 -5.35 13.77 -23.19
C TYR A 263 -5.96 13.89 -21.79
N SER A 264 -7.23 14.25 -21.74
CA SER A 264 -8.02 14.30 -20.49
C SER A 264 -8.28 12.88 -19.93
N PRO A 265 -8.84 12.77 -18.71
CA PRO A 265 -9.29 11.49 -18.16
C PRO A 265 -10.29 10.73 -19.04
N GLU A 266 -11.06 11.47 -19.87
CA GLU A 266 -12.04 10.90 -20.82
C GLU A 266 -11.40 10.51 -22.16
N GLY A 267 -10.09 10.74 -22.35
CA GLY A 267 -9.37 10.45 -23.59
C GLY A 267 -9.49 11.54 -24.66
N GLU A 268 -10.00 12.72 -24.33
CA GLU A 268 -10.08 13.86 -25.25
C GLU A 268 -8.75 14.61 -25.30
N LYS A 269 -8.29 14.99 -26.50
CA LYS A 269 -7.10 15.80 -26.65
C LYS A 269 -7.39 17.26 -26.24
N VAL A 270 -6.82 17.67 -25.10
CA VAL A 270 -7.05 19.00 -24.48
C VAL A 270 -5.94 19.99 -24.75
N ALA A 271 -4.74 19.53 -25.09
CA ALA A 271 -3.64 20.40 -25.50
C ALA A 271 -2.70 19.65 -26.46
N SER A 272 -1.97 20.41 -27.27
CA SER A 272 -0.97 19.87 -28.19
C SER A 272 0.16 20.85 -28.38
N ARG A 273 1.39 20.36 -28.50
CA ARG A 273 2.55 21.22 -28.83
C ARG A 273 3.51 20.48 -29.73
N ARG A 274 4.01 21.24 -30.74
CA ARG A 274 5.10 20.83 -31.62
C ARG A 274 6.25 21.80 -31.44
N SER A 275 7.45 21.33 -31.31
CA SER A 275 8.67 22.12 -31.19
C SER A 275 9.85 21.36 -31.82
N VAL A 276 10.86 22.13 -32.27
CA VAL A 276 12.11 21.59 -32.79
C VAL A 276 13.25 22.18 -31.98
N ALA A 277 14.20 21.34 -31.59
CA ALA A 277 15.42 21.77 -30.91
C ALA A 277 16.62 21.00 -31.43
N LEU A 278 17.76 21.67 -31.46
CA LEU A 278 19.04 21.01 -31.72
C LEU A 278 19.43 20.20 -30.49
N TYR A 279 19.69 18.91 -30.69
CA TYR A 279 20.07 18.01 -29.60
C TYR A 279 21.57 18.09 -29.28
N HIS A 280 21.89 18.29 -28.01
CA HIS A 280 23.21 18.06 -27.44
C HIS A 280 23.10 17.06 -26.31
N LYS A 281 24.09 16.18 -26.16
CA LYS A 281 24.08 15.14 -25.14
C LYS A 281 23.96 15.72 -23.73
N GLY A 282 22.95 15.26 -23.00
CA GLY A 282 22.65 15.68 -21.63
C GLY A 282 21.67 16.84 -21.53
N ASP A 283 21.22 17.43 -22.64
CA ASP A 283 20.19 18.45 -22.64
C ASP A 283 18.80 17.82 -22.46
N SER A 284 17.92 18.52 -21.76
CA SER A 284 16.48 18.25 -21.71
C SER A 284 15.70 19.31 -22.49
N HIS A 285 14.54 18.93 -23.00
CA HIS A 285 13.65 19.84 -23.72
C HIS A 285 12.36 20.07 -22.93
N VAL A 286 11.96 21.33 -22.76
CA VAL A 286 10.76 21.70 -21.98
C VAL A 286 9.63 22.17 -22.89
N GLN A 287 8.48 21.54 -22.75
CA GLN A 287 7.23 21.98 -23.38
C GLN A 287 6.23 22.45 -22.31
N LYS A 288 5.55 23.56 -22.56
CA LYS A 288 4.55 24.14 -21.64
C LYS A 288 3.19 24.18 -22.31
N PHE A 289 2.17 23.80 -21.54
CA PHE A 289 0.79 23.71 -22.00
C PHE A 289 -0.14 24.48 -21.06
N LEU A 290 -1.28 24.86 -21.58
CA LEU A 290 -2.40 25.38 -20.80
C LEU A 290 -3.58 24.43 -20.98
N VAL A 291 -4.10 23.91 -19.89
CA VAL A 291 -5.30 23.08 -19.86
C VAL A 291 -6.43 23.92 -19.29
N LYS A 292 -7.50 24.11 -20.07
CA LYS A 292 -8.70 24.85 -19.67
C LYS A 292 -9.62 23.94 -18.87
N GLU A 293 -10.26 24.51 -17.83
CA GLU A 293 -11.22 23.82 -16.98
C GLU A 293 -10.68 22.46 -16.51
N PRO A 294 -9.47 22.44 -15.86
CA PRO A 294 -8.80 21.20 -15.54
C PRO A 294 -9.60 20.39 -14.51
N LYS A 295 -9.65 19.07 -14.69
CA LYS A 295 -10.11 18.14 -13.68
C LYS A 295 -8.96 17.85 -12.72
N LEU A 296 -9.09 18.26 -11.46
CA LEU A 296 -8.03 18.16 -10.48
C LEU A 296 -8.01 16.76 -9.84
N TRP A 297 -6.81 16.21 -9.67
CA TRP A 297 -6.61 14.97 -8.93
C TRP A 297 -6.80 15.21 -7.43
N ALA A 298 -7.64 14.38 -6.80
CA ALA A 298 -7.85 14.33 -5.35
C ALA A 298 -8.30 12.91 -4.96
N PRO A 299 -8.23 12.51 -3.68
CA PRO A 299 -8.70 11.19 -3.20
C PRO A 299 -10.14 10.85 -3.60
N GLU A 300 -11.01 11.83 -3.66
CA GLU A 300 -12.42 11.69 -4.05
C GLU A 300 -12.61 11.62 -5.57
N HIS A 301 -11.67 12.21 -6.32
CA HIS A 301 -11.72 12.36 -7.77
C HIS A 301 -10.33 12.14 -8.37
N PRO A 302 -9.84 10.89 -8.50
CA PRO A 302 -8.49 10.59 -8.94
C PRO A 302 -8.34 10.72 -10.48
N TYR A 303 -8.53 11.92 -11.00
CA TYR A 303 -8.46 12.22 -12.43
C TYR A 303 -7.02 12.17 -12.95
N LEU A 304 -6.77 11.29 -13.93
CA LEU A 304 -5.46 11.08 -14.53
C LEU A 304 -5.45 11.55 -15.99
N TYR A 305 -4.48 12.38 -16.31
CA TYR A 305 -4.15 12.81 -17.67
C TYR A 305 -3.05 11.94 -18.26
N LYS A 306 -2.93 12.00 -19.57
CA LYS A 306 -1.89 11.35 -20.34
C LYS A 306 -1.22 12.34 -21.28
N ALA A 307 0.11 12.44 -21.23
CA ALA A 307 0.93 13.09 -22.23
C ALA A 307 1.55 12.03 -23.14
N LEU A 308 1.22 12.06 -24.44
CA LEU A 308 1.80 11.19 -25.45
C LEU A 308 2.82 12.00 -26.26
N THR A 309 4.10 11.70 -26.04
CA THR A 309 5.22 12.40 -26.67
C THR A 309 5.83 11.56 -27.78
N ARG A 310 5.91 12.11 -28.98
CA ARG A 310 6.58 11.55 -30.14
C ARG A 310 7.86 12.30 -30.41
N ILE A 311 8.94 11.53 -30.60
CA ILE A 311 10.26 12.05 -31.02
C ILE A 311 10.42 11.74 -32.50
N LEU A 312 10.77 12.74 -33.28
CA LEU A 312 11.01 12.57 -34.71
C LEU A 312 12.43 13.06 -35.09
N VAL A 313 13.11 12.25 -35.89
CA VAL A 313 14.37 12.62 -36.56
C VAL A 313 14.13 12.61 -38.06
N GLU A 314 14.42 13.71 -38.74
CA GLU A 314 14.22 13.86 -40.20
C GLU A 314 12.79 13.49 -40.66
N GLY A 315 11.79 13.79 -39.81
CA GLY A 315 10.36 13.51 -40.07
C GLY A 315 9.92 12.07 -39.84
N VAL A 316 10.80 11.20 -39.34
CA VAL A 316 10.50 9.79 -38.98
C VAL A 316 10.33 9.71 -37.47
N VAL A 317 9.24 9.10 -37.00
CA VAL A 317 9.02 8.82 -35.56
C VAL A 317 10.02 7.76 -35.12
N THR A 318 10.87 8.12 -34.15
CA THR A 318 11.91 7.24 -33.58
C THR A 318 11.52 6.74 -32.19
N ASP A 319 10.65 7.48 -31.49
CA ASP A 319 10.13 7.06 -30.17
C ASP A 319 8.72 7.60 -29.93
N GLU A 320 7.93 6.85 -29.18
CA GLU A 320 6.63 7.29 -28.64
C GLU A 320 6.58 6.92 -27.15
N TYR A 321 6.40 7.92 -26.30
CA TYR A 321 6.47 7.77 -24.84
C TYR A 321 5.19 8.31 -24.19
N GLU A 322 4.57 7.46 -23.34
CA GLU A 322 3.39 7.83 -22.56
C GLU A 322 3.82 8.25 -21.15
N THR A 323 3.38 9.42 -20.69
CA THR A 323 3.52 9.87 -19.31
C THR A 323 2.15 10.09 -18.70
N ARG A 324 1.80 9.32 -17.67
CA ARG A 324 0.59 9.54 -16.87
C ARG A 324 0.87 10.56 -15.78
N PHE A 325 -0.06 11.44 -15.49
CA PHE A 325 0.05 12.47 -14.46
C PHE A 325 -1.32 12.96 -13.98
N GLY A 326 -1.36 13.65 -12.85
CA GLY A 326 -2.54 14.37 -12.36
C GLY A 326 -2.26 15.86 -12.27
N ILE A 327 -3.28 16.67 -12.47
CA ILE A 327 -3.21 18.12 -12.26
C ILE A 327 -3.66 18.41 -10.83
N ARG A 328 -2.78 18.95 -10.01
CA ARG A 328 -3.04 19.29 -8.61
C ARG A 328 -2.06 20.34 -8.08
N SER A 329 -2.43 21.00 -6.98
CA SER A 329 -1.51 21.81 -6.17
C SER A 329 -1.36 21.21 -4.77
N ILE A 330 -0.14 21.30 -4.22
CA ILE A 330 0.20 20.91 -2.85
C ILE A 330 0.78 22.13 -2.15
N GLU A 331 0.28 22.42 -0.94
CA GLU A 331 0.82 23.47 -0.10
C GLU A 331 0.91 22.98 1.34
N VAL A 332 1.99 23.34 2.01
CA VAL A 332 2.18 23.14 3.46
C VAL A 332 2.30 24.53 4.09
N ILE A 333 1.35 24.89 4.92
CA ILE A 333 1.24 26.24 5.47
C ILE A 333 1.48 26.17 6.98
N PRO A 334 2.51 26.90 7.51
CA PRO A 334 2.75 26.97 8.94
C PRO A 334 1.46 27.30 9.73
N GLU A 335 1.29 26.66 10.87
CA GLU A 335 0.13 26.78 11.77
C GLU A 335 -1.20 26.24 11.22
N LYS A 336 -1.25 25.91 9.93
CA LYS A 336 -2.49 25.48 9.25
C LYS A 336 -2.43 24.06 8.71
N GLY A 337 -1.23 23.49 8.47
CA GLY A 337 -1.06 22.13 7.99
C GLY A 337 -1.06 21.97 6.46
N PHE A 338 -1.61 20.87 5.98
CA PHE A 338 -1.56 20.44 4.58
C PHE A 338 -2.79 20.87 3.77
N TYR A 339 -2.53 21.34 2.53
CA TYR A 339 -3.56 21.72 1.58
C TYR A 339 -3.37 21.01 0.24
N LEU A 340 -4.43 20.43 -0.29
CA LEU A 340 -4.51 19.86 -1.62
C LEU A 340 -5.54 20.65 -2.42
N ASN A 341 -5.14 21.20 -3.57
CA ASN A 341 -6.01 22.04 -4.41
C ASN A 341 -6.66 23.22 -3.67
N GLY A 342 -5.94 23.79 -2.70
CA GLY A 342 -6.43 24.88 -1.85
C GLY A 342 -7.38 24.46 -0.73
N GLU A 343 -7.69 23.16 -0.57
CA GLU A 343 -8.50 22.63 0.52
C GLU A 343 -7.65 22.07 1.64
N HIS A 344 -7.92 22.49 2.88
CA HIS A 344 -7.24 21.97 4.06
C HIS A 344 -7.60 20.49 4.29
N ARG A 345 -6.59 19.67 4.54
CA ARG A 345 -6.76 18.24 4.79
C ARG A 345 -5.89 17.76 5.95
N LYS A 346 -6.38 16.74 6.65
CA LYS A 346 -5.60 15.95 7.61
C LYS A 346 -5.57 14.50 7.12
N PHE A 347 -4.40 13.90 7.12
CA PHE A 347 -4.23 12.53 6.66
C PHE A 347 -4.96 11.54 7.57
N LYS A 348 -5.74 10.69 6.95
CA LYS A 348 -6.34 9.49 7.54
C LYS A 348 -5.56 8.29 6.99
N GLY A 349 -4.29 8.21 7.36
CA GLY A 349 -3.32 7.33 6.74
C GLY A 349 -3.01 6.08 7.56
N VAL A 350 -2.44 5.10 6.86
CA VAL A 350 -1.83 3.91 7.47
C VAL A 350 -0.42 3.70 6.94
N CYS A 351 0.44 3.10 7.75
CA CYS A 351 1.70 2.52 7.32
C CYS A 351 1.45 1.09 6.84
N ASN A 352 2.06 0.68 5.73
CA ASN A 352 2.01 -0.70 5.27
C ASN A 352 3.41 -1.19 4.90
N HIS A 353 3.72 -2.42 5.33
CA HIS A 353 4.80 -3.20 4.75
C HIS A 353 4.43 -3.70 3.36
N HIS A 354 5.41 -4.19 2.62
CA HIS A 354 5.24 -4.56 1.21
C HIS A 354 4.75 -6.00 0.99
N ASP A 355 4.75 -6.84 2.04
CA ASP A 355 4.21 -8.19 1.91
C ASP A 355 2.68 -8.20 1.78
N LEU A 356 2.19 -9.22 1.11
CA LEU A 356 0.78 -9.46 0.83
C LEU A 356 0.21 -10.58 1.71
N GLY A 357 0.73 -10.67 2.94
CA GLY A 357 0.35 -11.71 3.90
C GLY A 357 0.65 -13.11 3.37
N PRO A 358 -0.36 -14.00 3.20
CA PRO A 358 -0.16 -15.38 2.77
C PRO A 358 0.38 -15.54 1.34
N LEU A 359 0.41 -14.47 0.56
CA LEU A 359 0.98 -14.45 -0.80
C LEU A 359 2.47 -14.09 -0.82
N GLY A 360 3.03 -13.68 0.32
CA GLY A 360 4.42 -13.28 0.44
C GLY A 360 4.71 -11.90 -0.14
N ALA A 361 5.94 -11.68 -0.61
CA ALA A 361 6.39 -10.41 -1.14
C ALA A 361 6.23 -10.29 -2.67
N ALA A 362 5.97 -11.39 -3.38
CA ALA A 362 5.77 -11.35 -4.84
C ALA A 362 4.59 -10.44 -5.21
N VAL A 363 4.86 -9.38 -5.98
CA VAL A 363 3.87 -8.36 -6.32
C VAL A 363 2.67 -8.97 -7.06
N SER A 364 1.47 -8.62 -6.61
CA SER A 364 0.20 -8.99 -7.19
C SER A 364 -0.74 -7.79 -7.22
N VAL A 365 -1.05 -7.30 -8.42
CA VAL A 365 -1.96 -6.15 -8.61
C VAL A 365 -3.35 -6.40 -8.00
N PRO A 366 -3.97 -7.58 -8.18
CA PRO A 366 -5.26 -7.86 -7.54
C PRO A 366 -5.19 -7.86 -6.01
N ALA A 367 -4.11 -8.38 -5.41
CA ALA A 367 -3.93 -8.38 -3.96
C ALA A 367 -3.73 -6.97 -3.40
N LEU A 368 -2.90 -6.14 -4.06
CA LEU A 368 -2.73 -4.73 -3.72
C LEU A 368 -4.06 -3.96 -3.82
N ARG A 369 -4.82 -4.20 -4.88
CA ARG A 369 -6.14 -3.59 -5.07
C ARG A 369 -7.12 -4.03 -3.97
N HIS A 370 -7.09 -5.30 -3.56
CA HIS A 370 -7.90 -5.80 -2.45
C HIS A 370 -7.56 -5.06 -1.15
N GLN A 371 -6.27 -4.94 -0.80
CA GLN A 371 -5.83 -4.19 0.39
C GLN A 371 -6.30 -2.73 0.35
N LEU A 372 -6.06 -2.03 -0.76
CA LEU A 372 -6.48 -0.63 -0.93
C LEU A 372 -8.00 -0.47 -0.88
N THR A 373 -8.77 -1.44 -1.41
CA THR A 373 -10.24 -1.41 -1.34
C THR A 373 -10.73 -1.50 0.11
N MET A 374 -10.14 -2.38 0.93
CA MET A 374 -10.46 -2.48 2.35
C MET A 374 -10.11 -1.19 3.10
N LEU A 375 -8.96 -0.58 2.82
CA LEU A 375 -8.57 0.70 3.41
C LEU A 375 -9.52 1.83 3.00
N LYS A 376 -9.95 1.87 1.74
CA LYS A 376 -10.91 2.87 1.23
C LYS A 376 -12.25 2.74 1.92
N ASP A 377 -12.78 1.51 2.10
CA ASP A 377 -14.03 1.27 2.85
C ASP A 377 -13.91 1.71 4.33
N MET A 378 -12.73 1.58 4.91
CA MET A 378 -12.47 2.10 6.26
C MET A 378 -12.49 3.64 6.33
N GLY A 379 -12.38 4.33 5.20
CA GLY A 379 -12.26 5.79 5.10
C GLY A 379 -10.82 6.29 5.15
N CYS A 380 -9.86 5.41 4.94
CA CYS A 380 -8.44 5.75 4.79
C CYS A 380 -8.23 6.47 3.44
N ASP A 381 -7.44 7.54 3.45
CA ASP A 381 -7.13 8.37 2.27
C ASP A 381 -5.63 8.49 1.98
N ALA A 382 -4.77 7.87 2.81
CA ALA A 382 -3.32 7.97 2.66
C ALA A 382 -2.58 6.67 3.05
N VAL A 383 -1.44 6.42 2.40
CA VAL A 383 -0.56 5.27 2.68
C VAL A 383 0.89 5.76 2.80
N ARG A 384 1.58 5.32 3.85
CA ARG A 384 3.04 5.40 3.98
C ARG A 384 3.66 4.04 3.68
N THR A 385 4.65 4.04 2.80
CA THR A 385 5.38 2.81 2.44
C THR A 385 6.50 2.56 3.44
N SER A 386 6.28 1.67 4.38
CA SER A 386 7.19 1.42 5.52
C SER A 386 8.04 0.18 5.29
N HIS A 387 9.31 0.22 5.49
CA HIS A 387 10.20 1.40 5.46
C HIS A 387 11.12 1.21 4.26
N ASN A 388 10.55 1.17 3.07
CA ASN A 388 11.23 0.85 1.81
C ASN A 388 10.47 1.38 0.60
N MET A 389 11.15 1.43 -0.53
CA MET A 389 10.57 1.88 -1.79
C MET A 389 9.42 0.96 -2.23
N PRO A 390 8.27 1.51 -2.64
CA PRO A 390 7.12 0.73 -3.08
C PRO A 390 7.34 0.05 -4.44
N ALA A 391 6.50 -0.94 -4.73
CA ALA A 391 6.34 -1.43 -6.09
C ALA A 391 5.63 -0.37 -6.95
N PRO A 392 6.02 -0.20 -8.23
CA PRO A 392 5.35 0.73 -9.15
C PRO A 392 3.84 0.48 -9.29
N GLU A 393 3.41 -0.77 -9.16
CA GLU A 393 2.00 -1.15 -9.20
C GLU A 393 1.21 -0.56 -8.03
N LEU A 394 1.78 -0.51 -6.83
CA LEU A 394 1.14 0.12 -5.67
C LEU A 394 0.94 1.62 -5.91
N VAL A 395 1.98 2.30 -6.41
CA VAL A 395 1.92 3.75 -6.71
C VAL A 395 0.86 4.03 -7.77
N ARG A 396 0.84 3.23 -8.85
CA ARG A 396 -0.17 3.33 -9.91
C ARG A 396 -1.58 3.12 -9.36
N LEU A 397 -1.79 2.13 -8.51
CA LEU A 397 -3.10 1.88 -7.88
C LEU A 397 -3.51 3.03 -6.97
N CYS A 398 -2.59 3.63 -6.23
CA CYS A 398 -2.86 4.83 -5.43
C CYS A 398 -3.24 6.03 -6.31
N ASP A 399 -2.59 6.21 -7.46
CA ASP A 399 -2.99 7.22 -8.46
C ASP A 399 -4.43 7.01 -8.94
N GLU A 400 -4.80 5.76 -9.25
CA GLU A 400 -6.10 5.36 -9.81
C GLU A 400 -7.24 5.35 -8.77
N MET A 401 -6.93 4.93 -7.53
CA MET A 401 -7.94 4.77 -6.48
C MET A 401 -8.05 5.98 -5.55
N GLY A 402 -7.19 6.98 -5.71
CA GLY A 402 -7.21 8.20 -4.91
C GLY A 402 -6.68 7.99 -3.49
N PHE A 403 -5.43 7.57 -3.36
CA PHE A 403 -4.71 7.58 -2.09
C PHE A 403 -3.54 8.55 -2.16
N MET A 404 -3.38 9.37 -1.14
CA MET A 404 -2.19 10.19 -0.97
C MET A 404 -1.05 9.29 -0.44
N MET A 405 0.17 9.47 -0.96
CA MET A 405 1.30 8.63 -0.55
C MET A 405 2.41 9.45 0.08
N MET A 406 2.93 8.94 1.19
CA MET A 406 4.24 9.25 1.72
C MET A 406 5.18 8.11 1.33
N VAL A 407 6.03 8.35 0.35
CA VAL A 407 6.97 7.34 -0.17
C VAL A 407 8.28 7.43 0.58
N GLU A 408 8.72 6.30 1.15
CA GLU A 408 9.90 6.19 2.00
C GLU A 408 10.89 5.17 1.44
N PRO A 409 12.19 5.51 1.33
CA PRO A 409 13.20 4.60 0.80
C PRO A 409 13.88 3.73 1.85
N PHE A 410 14.17 4.25 3.05
CA PHE A 410 15.16 3.67 3.97
C PHE A 410 14.66 3.56 5.41
N ASP A 411 14.92 2.41 6.05
CA ASP A 411 14.74 2.22 7.50
C ASP A 411 15.99 2.61 8.29
N GLU A 412 17.16 2.53 7.67
CA GLU A 412 18.45 2.94 8.27
C GLU A 412 19.30 3.69 7.24
N TRP A 413 20.23 4.51 7.74
CA TRP A 413 21.22 5.20 6.93
C TRP A 413 22.59 4.55 7.11
N ASN A 414 23.65 5.35 7.35
CA ASN A 414 25.01 4.89 7.58
C ASN A 414 25.25 4.28 8.98
N ASP A 415 24.33 4.45 9.93
CA ASP A 415 24.33 3.78 11.22
C ASP A 415 23.38 2.57 11.21
N ALA A 416 23.88 1.41 11.61
CA ALA A 416 23.17 0.14 11.47
C ALA A 416 21.98 -0.02 12.42
N LYS A 417 20.85 -0.53 11.91
CA LYS A 417 19.81 -1.20 12.69
C LYS A 417 19.99 -2.72 12.65
N CYS A 418 20.39 -3.26 11.53
CA CYS A 418 20.66 -4.67 11.31
C CYS A 418 22.14 -4.87 10.96
N GLU A 419 22.74 -6.00 11.39
CA GLU A 419 24.16 -6.31 11.16
C GLU A 419 24.52 -6.28 9.67
N ASN A 420 23.66 -6.82 8.82
CA ASN A 420 23.85 -6.86 7.37
C ASN A 420 22.83 -5.99 6.63
N GLY A 421 22.39 -4.87 7.25
CA GLY A 421 21.43 -3.95 6.68
C GLY A 421 22.00 -3.02 5.62
N TYR A 422 21.20 -2.03 5.22
CA TYR A 422 21.52 -1.09 4.14
C TYR A 422 22.69 -0.16 4.46
N HIS A 423 23.01 0.08 5.75
CA HIS A 423 24.15 0.92 6.16
C HIS A 423 25.46 0.53 5.47
N ARG A 424 25.63 -0.74 5.07
CA ARG A 424 26.80 -1.25 4.35
C ARG A 424 26.99 -0.61 2.96
N TYR A 425 25.90 -0.10 2.39
CA TYR A 425 25.86 0.46 1.03
C TYR A 425 25.57 1.96 1.04
N PHE A 426 25.14 2.52 2.14
CA PHE A 426 24.59 3.88 2.22
C PHE A 426 25.50 4.94 1.59
N ASP A 427 26.78 4.97 1.97
CA ASP A 427 27.71 6.02 1.53
C ASP A 427 27.94 6.01 0.01
N GLU A 428 27.86 4.87 -0.64
CA GLU A 428 28.05 4.73 -2.10
C GLU A 428 26.73 4.77 -2.87
N TRP A 429 25.65 4.24 -2.32
CA TRP A 429 24.43 3.94 -3.06
C TRP A 429 23.24 4.84 -2.74
N ALA A 430 23.23 5.52 -1.60
CA ALA A 430 22.04 6.28 -1.17
C ALA A 430 21.56 7.30 -2.20
N GLU A 431 22.48 8.06 -2.84
CA GLU A 431 22.09 9.02 -3.88
C GLU A 431 21.54 8.32 -5.13
N ARG A 432 22.13 7.20 -5.55
CA ARG A 432 21.65 6.43 -6.72
C ARG A 432 20.27 5.86 -6.48
N ASP A 433 20.05 5.28 -5.30
CA ASP A 433 18.78 4.70 -4.90
C ASP A 433 17.70 5.78 -4.77
N MET A 434 18.02 6.94 -4.17
CA MET A 434 17.11 8.08 -4.09
C MET A 434 16.70 8.60 -5.47
N ILE A 435 17.67 8.81 -6.38
CA ILE A 435 17.41 9.30 -7.74
C ILE A 435 16.52 8.29 -8.48
N SER A 436 16.81 7.00 -8.37
CA SER A 436 16.02 5.95 -9.00
C SER A 436 14.55 5.99 -8.54
N MET A 437 14.31 6.04 -7.22
CA MET A 437 12.97 6.17 -6.64
C MET A 437 12.25 7.44 -7.10
N LEU A 438 12.94 8.58 -7.01
CA LEU A 438 12.36 9.88 -7.39
C LEU A 438 11.97 9.91 -8.86
N HIS A 439 12.84 9.46 -9.76
CA HIS A 439 12.56 9.41 -11.19
C HIS A 439 11.43 8.44 -11.55
N ALA A 440 11.36 7.29 -10.88
CA ALA A 440 10.29 6.32 -11.08
C ALA A 440 8.91 6.88 -10.69
N PHE A 441 8.82 7.73 -9.64
CA PHE A 441 7.54 8.09 -9.04
C PHE A 441 7.17 9.58 -9.08
N ARG A 442 8.07 10.50 -9.52
CA ARG A 442 7.81 11.95 -9.51
C ARG A 442 6.66 12.41 -10.40
N ASN A 443 6.20 11.60 -11.37
CA ASN A 443 5.04 11.91 -12.19
C ASN A 443 3.71 11.47 -11.57
N SER A 444 3.73 10.65 -10.51
CA SER A 444 2.55 10.13 -9.84
C SER A 444 1.89 11.18 -8.96
N PRO A 445 0.61 11.56 -9.21
CA PRO A 445 -0.07 12.58 -8.43
C PRO A 445 -0.39 12.13 -7.00
N SER A 446 -0.49 10.83 -6.74
CA SER A 446 -0.69 10.26 -5.40
C SER A 446 0.47 10.55 -4.46
N VAL A 447 1.71 10.60 -4.96
CA VAL A 447 2.87 10.94 -4.15
C VAL A 447 2.81 12.41 -3.77
N ILE A 448 2.56 12.70 -2.48
CA ILE A 448 2.35 14.07 -1.97
C ILE A 448 3.51 14.53 -1.10
N MET A 449 4.35 13.65 -0.64
CA MET A 449 5.58 13.94 0.09
C MET A 449 6.59 12.80 -0.02
N TRP A 450 7.86 13.14 0.14
CA TRP A 450 8.96 12.18 0.24
C TRP A 450 9.37 12.04 1.70
N SER A 451 9.47 10.80 2.21
CA SER A 451 10.16 10.53 3.46
C SER A 451 11.61 10.14 3.13
N ILE A 452 12.58 10.56 3.91
CA ILE A 452 13.98 10.22 3.68
C ILE A 452 14.49 9.13 4.62
N GLY A 453 13.69 8.69 5.58
CA GLY A 453 14.06 7.61 6.49
C GLY A 453 13.14 7.45 7.68
N ASN A 454 13.31 6.33 8.38
CA ASN A 454 12.54 5.98 9.57
C ASN A 454 13.43 5.75 10.78
N GLU A 455 13.15 6.45 11.89
CA GLU A 455 13.79 6.23 13.21
C GLU A 455 15.29 5.93 13.10
N VAL A 456 15.96 6.65 12.21
CA VAL A 456 17.37 6.41 11.92
C VAL A 456 18.23 6.61 13.15
N PRO A 457 19.21 5.73 13.45
CA PRO A 457 20.06 5.88 14.64
C PRO A 457 20.77 7.22 14.71
N SER A 458 21.19 7.76 13.57
CA SER A 458 21.88 9.04 13.43
C SER A 458 21.03 10.26 13.81
N GLN A 459 19.69 10.12 14.01
CA GLN A 459 18.84 11.24 14.48
C GLN A 459 19.32 11.83 15.82
N CYS A 460 20.01 11.05 16.66
CA CYS A 460 20.61 11.51 17.92
C CYS A 460 22.09 11.89 17.81
N SER A 461 22.73 11.74 16.65
CA SER A 461 24.11 12.15 16.47
C SER A 461 24.23 13.66 16.29
N ALA A 462 25.40 14.21 16.62
CA ALA A 462 25.69 15.63 16.40
C ALA A 462 25.73 16.01 14.90
N GLU A 463 25.92 15.06 14.03
CA GLU A 463 26.09 15.23 12.58
C GLU A 463 24.88 14.70 11.76
N GLY A 464 23.90 14.08 12.41
CA GLY A 464 22.75 13.46 11.74
C GLY A 464 21.95 14.42 10.86
N TYR A 465 21.86 15.70 11.26
CA TYR A 465 21.22 16.73 10.45
C TYR A 465 21.89 16.93 9.09
N LYS A 466 23.20 16.64 8.94
CA LYS A 466 23.91 16.74 7.64
C LYS A 466 23.45 15.67 6.67
N THR A 467 23.26 14.45 7.14
CA THR A 467 22.70 13.36 6.34
C THR A 467 21.26 13.67 5.95
N ALA A 468 20.44 14.17 6.87
CA ALA A 468 19.10 14.62 6.57
C ALA A 468 19.08 15.72 5.49
N SER A 469 19.92 16.77 5.64
CA SER A 469 20.07 17.82 4.63
C SER A 469 20.54 17.29 3.28
N PHE A 470 21.47 16.34 3.26
CA PHE A 470 21.96 15.73 2.04
C PHE A 470 20.84 15.00 1.28
N LEU A 471 20.11 14.10 1.95
CA LEU A 471 19.01 13.36 1.33
C LEU A 471 17.86 14.29 0.90
N GLN A 472 17.49 15.27 1.74
CA GLN A 472 16.49 16.27 1.36
C GLN A 472 16.93 17.10 0.15
N SER A 473 18.20 17.45 0.04
CA SER A 473 18.71 18.19 -1.12
C SER A 473 18.62 17.41 -2.43
N ILE A 474 18.75 16.06 -2.36
CA ILE A 474 18.50 15.19 -3.52
C ILE A 474 17.03 15.26 -3.91
N CYS A 475 16.12 15.14 -2.94
CA CYS A 475 14.69 15.26 -3.22
C CYS A 475 14.34 16.59 -3.90
N HIS A 476 14.81 17.72 -3.35
CA HIS A 476 14.53 19.04 -3.91
C HIS A 476 15.18 19.28 -5.28
N ARG A 477 16.33 18.65 -5.55
CA ARG A 477 17.01 18.73 -6.85
C ARG A 477 16.22 17.96 -7.93
N GLU A 478 15.78 16.74 -7.62
CA GLU A 478 15.13 15.85 -8.58
C GLU A 478 13.62 16.07 -8.67
N ASP A 479 13.01 16.59 -7.60
CA ASP A 479 11.60 16.93 -7.52
C ASP A 479 11.34 18.11 -6.57
N PRO A 480 11.41 19.35 -7.03
CA PRO A 480 11.17 20.53 -6.21
C PRO A 480 9.69 20.77 -5.87
N THR A 481 8.78 19.88 -6.26
CA THR A 481 7.33 20.10 -6.14
C THR A 481 6.72 19.49 -4.89
N ARG A 482 7.46 18.65 -4.16
CA ARG A 482 6.97 17.92 -2.99
C ARG A 482 7.81 18.20 -1.76
N PRO A 483 7.16 18.35 -0.58
CA PRO A 483 7.87 18.49 0.69
C PRO A 483 8.53 17.18 1.12
N VAL A 484 9.49 17.30 2.01
CA VAL A 484 10.30 16.20 2.54
C VAL A 484 10.10 16.06 4.04
N THR A 485 9.97 14.80 4.51
CA THR A 485 9.85 14.42 5.91
C THR A 485 10.80 13.30 6.29
N CYS A 486 10.86 12.97 7.56
CA CYS A 486 11.50 11.79 8.13
C CYS A 486 10.72 11.35 9.37
N GLY A 487 10.52 10.06 9.56
CA GLY A 487 9.92 9.52 10.79
C GLY A 487 10.92 9.58 11.95
N MET A 488 10.58 10.32 13.03
CA MET A 488 11.47 10.55 14.17
C MET A 488 10.82 10.16 15.49
N ASP A 489 11.49 9.35 16.30
CA ASP A 489 11.00 8.93 17.63
C ASP A 489 11.78 9.55 18.81
N GLN A 490 13.00 10.07 18.58
CA GLN A 490 13.89 10.60 19.59
C GLN A 490 13.74 12.14 19.71
N VAL A 491 12.56 12.60 20.10
CA VAL A 491 12.16 14.03 20.05
C VAL A 491 13.15 14.95 20.78
N ASN A 492 13.70 14.55 21.94
CA ASN A 492 14.70 15.36 22.65
C ASN A 492 15.97 15.61 21.82
N CYS A 493 16.43 14.57 21.12
CA CYS A 493 17.60 14.67 20.26
C CYS A 493 17.34 15.60 19.07
N VAL A 494 16.26 15.35 18.32
CA VAL A 494 15.99 16.04 17.05
C VAL A 494 15.61 17.51 17.22
N LEU A 495 15.05 17.87 18.39
CA LEU A 495 14.84 19.29 18.75
C LEU A 495 16.15 19.99 19.12
N SER A 496 17.06 19.31 19.83
CA SER A 496 18.28 19.92 20.34
C SER A 496 19.42 20.02 19.33
N ASN A 497 19.52 19.09 18.38
CA ASN A 497 20.62 19.02 17.42
C ASN A 497 20.31 19.64 16.04
N GLY A 498 19.09 20.15 15.83
CA GLY A 498 18.66 20.77 14.58
C GLY A 498 18.20 19.81 13.50
N PHE A 499 18.13 18.50 13.78
CA PHE A 499 17.72 17.49 12.80
C PHE A 499 16.30 17.78 12.27
N ALA A 500 15.32 17.92 13.17
CA ALA A 500 13.93 18.17 12.78
C ALA A 500 13.75 19.54 12.10
N ALA A 501 14.56 20.53 12.45
CA ALA A 501 14.47 21.86 11.86
C ALA A 501 14.94 21.95 10.40
N GLN A 502 15.67 20.93 9.90
CA GLN A 502 16.09 20.85 8.49
C GLN A 502 14.99 20.38 7.55
N LEU A 503 14.03 19.62 8.07
CA LEU A 503 12.99 19.00 7.26
C LEU A 503 11.90 20.02 6.86
N ASP A 504 11.24 19.80 5.71
CA ASP A 504 10.07 20.59 5.33
C ASP A 504 8.89 20.29 6.26
N ILE A 505 8.73 19.03 6.66
CA ILE A 505 7.67 18.55 7.54
C ILE A 505 8.29 17.71 8.67
N PRO A 506 8.15 18.09 9.95
CA PRO A 506 8.56 17.24 11.06
C PRO A 506 7.59 16.06 11.24
N GLY A 507 8.03 14.85 10.88
CA GLY A 507 7.33 13.60 11.11
C GLY A 507 7.68 13.02 12.47
N ILE A 508 6.70 12.88 13.37
CA ILE A 508 6.92 12.37 14.73
C ILE A 508 6.24 11.00 14.86
N ASN A 509 7.06 10.00 15.20
CA ASN A 509 6.57 8.66 15.48
C ASN A 509 6.13 8.57 16.95
N TYR A 510 4.89 8.21 17.19
CA TYR A 510 4.25 7.90 18.49
C TYR A 510 4.22 9.04 19.50
N ARG A 511 5.28 9.69 19.85
CA ARG A 511 5.47 10.65 20.95
C ARG A 511 4.42 11.78 21.01
N THR A 512 3.13 11.41 21.04
CA THR A 512 1.97 12.33 21.01
C THR A 512 2.05 13.43 22.07
N PHE A 513 2.52 13.10 23.27
CA PHE A 513 2.74 14.05 24.38
C PHE A 513 3.84 15.10 24.11
N ARG A 514 4.57 14.99 23.00
CA ARG A 514 5.60 15.93 22.57
C ARG A 514 5.19 16.76 21.36
N TYR A 515 4.00 16.54 20.81
CA TYR A 515 3.54 17.27 19.63
C TYR A 515 3.50 18.78 19.84
N LYS A 516 3.04 19.21 21.01
CA LYS A 516 3.01 20.62 21.36
C LYS A 516 4.41 21.24 21.45
N ASP A 517 5.38 20.51 22.03
CA ASP A 517 6.77 20.95 22.09
C ASP A 517 7.37 21.10 20.69
N CYS A 518 7.10 20.14 19.78
CA CYS A 518 7.54 20.23 18.41
C CYS A 518 6.91 21.42 17.68
N TYR A 519 5.61 21.63 17.84
CA TYR A 519 4.91 22.78 17.27
C TYR A 519 5.48 24.13 17.73
N GLU A 520 5.76 24.26 19.02
CA GLU A 520 6.24 25.53 19.62
C GLU A 520 7.73 25.79 19.31
N GLN A 521 8.57 24.76 19.14
CA GLN A 521 10.02 24.91 19.02
C GLN A 521 10.53 24.83 17.59
N LEU A 522 9.77 24.21 16.67
CA LEU A 522 10.22 24.03 15.30
C LEU A 522 9.74 25.16 14.38
N PRO A 523 10.56 25.59 13.42
CA PRO A 523 10.23 26.71 12.55
C PRO A 523 9.04 26.42 11.60
N GLN A 524 8.73 25.16 11.36
CA GLN A 524 7.64 24.73 10.49
C GLN A 524 6.26 25.04 11.08
N GLY A 525 6.13 25.11 12.42
CA GLY A 525 4.88 25.41 13.12
C GLY A 525 3.77 24.40 12.79
N LEU A 526 4.11 23.13 12.64
CA LEU A 526 3.20 22.01 12.38
C LEU A 526 3.83 20.67 12.78
N VAL A 527 3.03 19.61 12.86
CA VAL A 527 3.48 18.25 13.18
C VAL A 527 2.68 17.23 12.37
N LEU A 528 3.38 16.26 11.80
CA LEU A 528 2.82 15.07 11.19
C LEU A 528 2.99 13.86 12.10
N GLY A 529 1.93 13.12 12.37
CA GLY A 529 2.01 11.79 12.96
C GLY A 529 2.47 10.78 11.89
N SER A 530 3.80 10.64 11.73
CA SER A 530 4.37 9.76 10.69
C SER A 530 4.23 8.27 11.03
N GLU A 531 4.17 7.94 12.33
CA GLU A 531 3.68 6.67 12.86
C GLU A 531 2.87 6.91 14.13
N THR A 532 1.70 6.30 14.23
CA THR A 532 0.80 6.50 15.37
C THR A 532 0.20 5.16 15.81
N ALA A 533 -0.27 5.12 17.04
CA ALA A 533 -1.11 4.06 17.58
C ALA A 533 -0.61 2.62 17.30
N SER A 534 0.61 2.26 17.78
CA SER A 534 1.04 0.85 17.87
C SER A 534 0.17 0.11 18.91
N THR A 535 -1.12 0.08 18.64
CA THR A 535 -2.11 -0.68 19.38
C THR A 535 -2.05 -2.11 18.90
N VAL A 536 -2.02 -3.07 19.82
CA VAL A 536 -1.93 -4.50 19.49
C VAL A 536 -3.27 -5.17 19.71
N SER A 537 -3.64 -6.08 18.81
CA SER A 537 -4.82 -6.93 18.97
C SER A 537 -4.74 -8.17 18.09
N SER A 538 -5.31 -9.27 18.58
CA SER A 538 -5.58 -10.48 17.83
C SER A 538 -7.07 -10.58 17.57
N ARG A 539 -7.45 -10.89 16.33
CA ARG A 539 -8.87 -10.96 15.95
C ARG A 539 -9.64 -11.96 16.79
N GLY A 540 -10.74 -11.49 17.42
CA GLY A 540 -11.67 -12.33 18.18
C GLY A 540 -11.13 -12.91 19.49
N THR A 541 -9.99 -12.41 19.97
CA THR A 541 -9.40 -12.76 21.28
C THR A 541 -9.67 -11.63 22.26
N TYR A 542 -10.06 -11.98 23.50
CA TYR A 542 -10.40 -10.97 24.51
C TYR A 542 -9.97 -11.43 25.88
N HIS A 543 -9.23 -10.58 26.59
CA HIS A 543 -8.74 -10.84 27.94
C HIS A 543 -9.54 -10.04 28.97
N PHE A 544 -9.61 -10.57 30.19
CA PHE A 544 -10.39 -9.96 31.29
C PHE A 544 -9.57 -9.94 32.58
N PRO A 545 -9.65 -8.89 33.43
CA PRO A 545 -10.45 -7.66 33.24
C PRO A 545 -9.97 -6.84 32.04
N VAL A 546 -10.86 -6.00 31.47
CA VAL A 546 -10.51 -5.06 30.41
C VAL A 546 -9.94 -3.80 31.02
N GLU A 547 -8.67 -3.56 30.77
CA GLU A 547 -7.93 -2.42 31.30
C GLU A 547 -7.05 -1.83 30.20
N LYS A 548 -6.81 -0.51 30.23
CA LYS A 548 -5.80 0.12 29.42
C LYS A 548 -4.42 -0.36 29.90
N ALA A 549 -3.65 -0.96 28.98
CA ALA A 549 -2.39 -1.59 29.34
C ALA A 549 -1.33 -1.44 28.25
N PHE A 550 -0.07 -1.46 28.63
CA PHE A 550 1.05 -1.24 27.72
C PHE A 550 2.06 -2.41 27.80
N SER A 551 2.43 -2.93 26.65
CA SER A 551 3.37 -4.05 26.46
C SER A 551 3.04 -5.27 27.32
N VAL A 552 1.75 -5.60 27.41
CA VAL A 552 1.29 -6.78 28.14
C VAL A 552 1.49 -8.03 27.28
N MET A 553 2.04 -9.07 27.89
CA MET A 553 2.17 -10.40 27.28
C MET A 553 1.21 -11.37 27.99
N HIS A 554 0.32 -11.98 27.22
CA HIS A 554 -0.62 -12.99 27.72
C HIS A 554 -0.09 -14.42 27.51
N PRO A 555 -0.46 -15.40 28.37
CA PRO A 555 0.04 -16.78 28.28
C PRO A 555 -0.34 -17.52 26.98
N ASP A 556 -1.37 -17.06 26.29
CA ASP A 556 -1.84 -17.60 25.01
C ASP A 556 -1.14 -16.97 23.80
N HIS A 557 -0.20 -16.05 24.03
CA HIS A 557 0.53 -15.32 23.01
C HIS A 557 -0.36 -14.50 22.07
N GLN A 558 -1.52 -14.06 22.56
CA GLN A 558 -2.48 -13.21 21.81
C GLN A 558 -2.65 -11.87 22.54
N SER A 559 -3.13 -10.86 21.84
CA SER A 559 -3.48 -9.55 22.41
C SER A 559 -4.97 -9.30 22.37
N SER A 560 -5.49 -8.52 23.32
CA SER A 560 -6.95 -8.33 23.48
C SER A 560 -7.55 -7.45 22.38
N GLY A 561 -8.64 -7.90 21.79
CA GLY A 561 -9.39 -7.19 20.73
C GLY A 561 -10.24 -6.02 21.24
N TYR A 562 -10.19 -5.66 22.52
CA TYR A 562 -10.85 -4.45 23.02
C TYR A 562 -10.16 -3.14 22.62
N ASP A 563 -8.99 -3.22 21.96
CA ASP A 563 -8.18 -2.09 21.51
C ASP A 563 -7.79 -1.13 22.66
N MET A 564 -7.49 -1.74 23.81
CA MET A 564 -7.02 -1.07 25.03
C MET A 564 -5.59 -1.46 25.38
N GLU A 565 -4.94 -2.28 24.56
CA GLU A 565 -3.55 -2.70 24.71
C GLU A 565 -2.69 -2.04 23.62
N ALA A 566 -1.61 -1.40 24.02
CA ALA A 566 -0.64 -0.78 23.11
C ALA A 566 0.78 -1.08 23.55
N CYS A 567 1.76 -0.83 22.68
CA CYS A 567 3.16 -0.85 23.05
C CYS A 567 3.52 0.32 23.98
N ASN A 568 4.56 0.16 24.82
CA ASN A 568 4.95 1.16 25.80
C ASN A 568 5.50 2.48 25.20
N TRP A 569 5.85 2.47 23.91
CA TRP A 569 6.30 3.66 23.17
C TRP A 569 5.16 4.40 22.49
N SER A 570 3.94 3.89 22.55
CA SER A 570 2.78 4.35 21.79
C SER A 570 1.53 4.50 22.67
N ASN A 571 0.37 4.58 22.06
CA ASN A 571 -0.93 4.84 22.68
C ASN A 571 -2.06 4.11 21.94
N ILE A 572 -3.26 4.16 22.49
CA ILE A 572 -4.48 3.72 21.84
C ILE A 572 -4.93 4.76 20.80
N PRO A 573 -5.72 4.37 19.77
CA PRO A 573 -6.11 5.26 18.66
C PRO A 573 -6.80 6.55 19.07
N ASP A 574 -7.52 6.51 20.18
CA ASP A 574 -8.35 7.62 20.67
C ASP A 574 -7.54 8.89 20.98
N VAL A 575 -6.28 8.73 21.39
CA VAL A 575 -5.37 9.86 21.66
C VAL A 575 -5.01 10.57 20.35
N ASP A 576 -4.71 9.80 19.28
CA ASP A 576 -4.35 10.36 17.99
C ASP A 576 -5.54 11.06 17.32
N PHE A 577 -6.76 10.49 17.46
CA PHE A 577 -7.99 11.16 17.00
C PHE A 577 -8.19 12.50 17.72
N ALA A 578 -8.01 12.50 19.05
CA ALA A 578 -8.20 13.71 19.85
C ALA A 578 -7.22 14.82 19.47
N LEU A 579 -5.94 14.49 19.24
CA LEU A 579 -4.95 15.45 18.77
C LEU A 579 -5.29 15.99 17.38
N ALA A 580 -5.76 15.14 16.50
CA ALA A 580 -6.19 15.56 15.17
C ALA A 580 -7.41 16.49 15.22
N ASP A 581 -8.36 16.23 16.11
CA ASP A 581 -9.56 17.06 16.27
C ASP A 581 -9.27 18.40 16.97
N ASP A 582 -8.43 18.39 18.01
CA ASP A 582 -8.25 19.54 18.88
C ASP A 582 -7.26 20.57 18.32
N TYR A 583 -6.32 20.18 17.43
CA TYR A 583 -5.25 21.07 16.97
C TYR A 583 -5.22 21.23 15.45
N PRO A 584 -5.41 22.45 14.92
CA PRO A 584 -5.40 22.71 13.47
C PRO A 584 -4.02 22.49 12.83
N TRP A 585 -2.94 22.65 13.58
CA TRP A 585 -1.56 22.51 13.11
C TRP A 585 -1.08 21.05 13.01
N THR A 586 -1.86 20.06 13.47
CA THR A 586 -1.57 18.65 13.20
C THR A 586 -1.99 18.32 11.78
N MET A 587 -1.12 17.62 11.04
CA MET A 587 -1.39 17.22 9.65
C MET A 587 -2.14 15.89 9.54
N GLY A 588 -2.59 15.30 10.65
CA GLY A 588 -3.18 13.97 10.67
C GLY A 588 -2.15 12.89 11.00
N GLN A 589 -2.42 11.65 10.59
CA GLN A 589 -1.69 10.50 11.09
C GLN A 589 -1.49 9.40 10.03
N PHE A 590 -0.43 8.58 10.23
CA PHE A 590 -0.21 7.30 9.57
C PHE A 590 -0.13 6.21 10.63
N VAL A 591 -1.18 5.40 10.74
CA VAL A 591 -1.33 4.38 11.79
C VAL A 591 -0.38 3.21 11.57
N TRP A 592 0.27 2.76 12.61
CA TRP A 592 1.06 1.52 12.62
C TRP A 592 0.21 0.33 13.09
N THR A 593 -0.35 -0.54 12.17
CA THR A 593 -0.31 -0.55 10.70
C THR A 593 -1.70 -0.80 10.11
N GLY A 594 -1.84 -0.65 8.79
CA GLY A 594 -3.09 -1.02 8.10
C GLY A 594 -3.36 -2.52 8.16
N PHE A 595 -2.36 -3.33 7.87
CA PHE A 595 -2.43 -4.80 7.91
C PHE A 595 -1.39 -5.38 8.87
N ASP A 596 -1.70 -6.52 9.45
CA ASP A 596 -0.66 -7.37 10.02
C ASP A 596 0.29 -7.82 8.90
N TYR A 597 1.55 -7.96 9.22
CA TYR A 597 2.61 -8.35 8.31
C TYR A 597 3.51 -9.42 8.95
N LEU A 598 4.23 -10.15 8.14
CA LEU A 598 5.18 -11.15 8.61
C LEU A 598 6.39 -10.46 9.26
N GLY A 599 6.76 -10.91 10.44
CA GLY A 599 7.79 -10.31 11.28
C GLY A 599 7.26 -9.40 12.39
N GLU A 600 8.15 -8.86 13.18
CA GLU A 600 7.90 -7.94 14.30
C GLU A 600 6.72 -8.31 15.20
N PRO A 601 6.74 -9.48 15.88
CA PRO A 601 5.61 -10.00 16.64
C PRO A 601 5.42 -9.32 18.00
N SER A 602 5.57 -8.01 18.09
CA SER A 602 5.40 -7.24 19.35
C SER A 602 3.98 -7.39 19.92
N PRO A 603 3.81 -7.53 21.23
CA PRO A 603 4.83 -7.40 22.28
C PRO A 603 5.64 -8.68 22.57
N TYR A 604 5.52 -9.72 21.75
CA TYR A 604 6.10 -11.06 21.93
C TYR A 604 7.45 -11.26 21.21
N ASP A 605 8.14 -10.22 20.86
CA ASP A 605 9.33 -10.19 20.01
C ASP A 605 10.61 -10.74 20.67
N THR A 606 10.55 -11.17 21.92
CA THR A 606 11.68 -11.72 22.68
C THR A 606 11.35 -13.11 23.19
N ASP A 607 11.94 -14.13 22.60
CA ASP A 607 11.85 -15.54 23.01
C ASP A 607 10.43 -16.13 23.08
N ALA A 608 9.46 -15.52 22.40
CA ALA A 608 8.06 -15.92 22.45
C ALA A 608 7.61 -16.66 21.16
N TRP A 609 8.51 -17.47 20.58
CA TRP A 609 8.11 -18.40 19.54
C TRP A 609 6.92 -19.26 20.01
N PRO A 610 5.85 -19.45 19.19
CA PRO A 610 5.83 -19.32 17.71
C PRO A 610 5.30 -17.98 17.15
N ASN A 611 5.21 -16.90 17.92
CA ASN A 611 4.85 -15.63 17.35
C ASN A 611 5.83 -15.22 16.23
N HIS A 612 5.30 -14.99 15.02
CA HIS A 612 6.10 -14.68 13.84
C HIS A 612 5.47 -13.61 12.92
N SER A 613 4.28 -13.13 13.29
CA SER A 613 3.55 -12.08 12.57
C SER A 613 3.23 -10.93 13.52
N SER A 614 3.16 -9.72 13.01
CA SER A 614 2.78 -8.54 13.79
C SER A 614 1.33 -8.65 14.29
N MET A 615 1.01 -7.89 15.35
CA MET A 615 -0.33 -7.72 15.90
C MET A 615 -0.82 -6.27 15.78
N PHE A 616 -0.06 -5.43 15.10
CA PHE A 616 -0.34 -4.01 14.92
C PHE A 616 -1.48 -3.72 13.94
N GLY A 617 -1.69 -4.59 12.96
CA GLY A 617 -2.63 -4.38 11.88
C GLY A 617 -4.04 -4.06 12.36
N ILE A 618 -4.69 -3.11 11.68
CA ILE A 618 -6.13 -2.87 11.77
C ILE A 618 -6.91 -4.04 11.16
N ILE A 619 -6.28 -4.67 10.16
CA ILE A 619 -6.76 -5.86 9.47
C ILE A 619 -5.72 -6.97 9.73
N ASP A 620 -6.18 -8.21 9.95
CA ASP A 620 -5.27 -9.33 10.23
C ASP A 620 -4.54 -9.85 8.97
N LEU A 621 -3.57 -10.76 9.17
CA LEU A 621 -2.78 -11.37 8.09
C LEU A 621 -3.63 -12.15 7.06
N ALA A 622 -4.85 -12.58 7.43
CA ALA A 622 -5.80 -13.24 6.55
C ALA A 622 -6.71 -12.27 5.78
N SER A 623 -6.44 -10.96 5.82
CA SER A 623 -7.29 -9.89 5.28
C SER A 623 -8.70 -9.89 5.89
N ILE A 624 -8.82 -10.23 7.17
CA ILE A 624 -10.09 -10.12 7.91
C ILE A 624 -10.00 -8.92 8.87
N PRO A 625 -10.99 -7.99 8.86
CA PRO A 625 -11.02 -6.87 9.78
C PRO A 625 -10.98 -7.31 11.25
N LYS A 626 -10.13 -6.68 12.06
CA LYS A 626 -10.18 -6.74 13.53
C LYS A 626 -11.24 -5.78 14.05
N ASP A 627 -11.56 -5.82 15.35
CA ASP A 627 -12.57 -4.89 15.89
C ASP A 627 -12.17 -3.42 15.71
N ARG A 628 -10.89 -3.12 15.79
CA ARG A 628 -10.31 -1.79 15.57
C ARG A 628 -10.59 -1.21 14.19
N TYR A 629 -10.76 -2.02 13.17
CA TYR A 629 -11.19 -1.58 11.85
C TYR A 629 -12.50 -0.76 11.91
N TRP A 630 -13.45 -1.24 12.70
CA TRP A 630 -14.75 -0.59 12.87
C TRP A 630 -14.66 0.69 13.71
N LEU A 631 -13.68 0.79 14.63
CA LEU A 631 -13.40 2.04 15.34
C LEU A 631 -12.91 3.10 14.34
N TYR A 632 -11.88 2.81 13.53
CA TYR A 632 -11.39 3.74 12.51
C TYR A 632 -12.49 4.08 11.51
N ARG A 633 -13.24 3.08 11.02
CA ARG A 633 -14.32 3.28 10.07
C ARG A 633 -15.42 4.18 10.61
N SER A 634 -15.74 4.07 11.90
CA SER A 634 -16.78 4.91 12.54
C SER A 634 -16.43 6.40 12.60
N ILE A 635 -15.13 6.73 12.45
CA ILE A 635 -14.60 8.10 12.55
C ILE A 635 -14.18 8.62 11.17
N TRP A 636 -13.54 7.79 10.36
CA TRP A 636 -12.94 8.20 9.09
C TRP A 636 -13.91 8.12 7.90
N ASN A 637 -14.79 7.11 7.87
CA ASN A 637 -15.78 6.97 6.80
C ASN A 637 -17.00 7.85 7.05
N THR A 638 -17.14 8.90 6.26
CA THR A 638 -18.27 9.84 6.32
C THR A 638 -19.40 9.51 5.36
N GLU A 639 -19.19 8.58 4.43
CA GLU A 639 -20.18 8.21 3.41
C GLU A 639 -21.12 7.11 3.90
N SER A 640 -20.57 6.18 4.68
CA SER A 640 -21.30 4.99 5.13
C SER A 640 -21.16 4.82 6.64
N PRO A 641 -22.22 5.07 7.42
CA PRO A 641 -22.14 5.05 8.87
C PRO A 641 -21.90 3.63 9.42
N THR A 642 -21.22 3.56 10.54
CA THR A 642 -20.81 2.34 11.23
C THR A 642 -21.56 2.15 12.54
N LEU A 643 -21.95 0.89 12.81
CA LEU A 643 -22.34 0.41 14.13
C LEU A 643 -21.71 -0.97 14.32
N HIS A 644 -20.89 -1.14 15.35
CA HIS A 644 -20.18 -2.40 15.62
C HIS A 644 -20.11 -2.68 17.12
N ILE A 645 -20.37 -3.94 17.49
CA ILE A 645 -20.43 -4.40 18.88
C ILE A 645 -19.18 -5.22 19.20
N VAL A 646 -18.48 -4.87 20.27
CA VAL A 646 -17.33 -5.56 20.83
C VAL A 646 -17.64 -6.00 22.26
N PRO A 647 -17.39 -7.25 22.62
CA PRO A 647 -16.89 -8.39 21.86
C PRO A 647 -18.01 -9.23 21.22
N HIS A 648 -17.68 -10.36 20.61
CA HIS A 648 -18.66 -11.39 20.30
C HIS A 648 -19.40 -11.85 21.57
N TRP A 649 -20.59 -12.51 21.41
CA TRP A 649 -21.41 -12.88 22.56
C TRP A 649 -21.51 -14.40 22.77
N THR A 650 -20.35 -15.13 22.61
CA THR A 650 -20.26 -16.58 22.82
C THR A 650 -19.15 -16.89 23.81
N TRP A 651 -19.50 -17.03 25.10
CA TRP A 651 -18.57 -17.19 26.21
C TRP A 651 -18.90 -18.42 27.06
N PRO A 652 -18.54 -19.65 26.65
CA PRO A 652 -18.73 -20.83 27.45
C PRO A 652 -18.03 -20.71 28.80
N GLY A 653 -18.78 -20.92 29.91
CA GLY A 653 -18.22 -20.89 31.25
C GLY A 653 -18.04 -19.51 31.89
N ARG A 654 -18.46 -18.43 31.22
CA ARG A 654 -18.41 -17.06 31.80
C ARG A 654 -19.79 -16.56 32.26
N GLU A 655 -20.82 -17.40 32.29
CA GLU A 655 -22.15 -17.01 32.72
C GLU A 655 -22.12 -16.37 34.12
N GLY A 656 -22.71 -15.17 34.24
CA GLY A 656 -22.75 -14.40 35.48
C GLY A 656 -21.48 -13.55 35.75
N GLN A 657 -20.44 -13.62 34.90
CA GLN A 657 -19.27 -12.79 35.05
C GLN A 657 -19.38 -11.48 34.27
N VAL A 658 -18.75 -10.43 34.76
CA VAL A 658 -18.64 -9.15 34.07
C VAL A 658 -17.91 -9.33 32.75
N THR A 659 -18.54 -8.87 31.67
CA THR A 659 -18.02 -8.88 30.32
C THR A 659 -18.35 -7.52 29.71
N PRO A 660 -17.41 -6.57 29.73
CA PRO A 660 -17.59 -5.22 29.16
C PRO A 660 -18.06 -5.28 27.71
N VAL A 661 -18.89 -4.32 27.33
CA VAL A 661 -19.36 -4.16 25.95
C VAL A 661 -18.97 -2.77 25.47
N TYR A 662 -18.24 -2.72 24.38
CA TYR A 662 -17.88 -1.49 23.66
C TYR A 662 -18.65 -1.42 22.34
N VAL A 663 -18.99 -0.21 21.95
CA VAL A 663 -19.67 0.04 20.68
C VAL A 663 -18.94 1.11 19.90
N TYR A 664 -18.51 0.75 18.70
CA TYR A 664 -17.88 1.66 17.75
C TYR A 664 -18.95 2.14 16.77
N THR A 665 -19.21 3.43 16.77
CA THR A 665 -20.35 3.97 16.02
C THR A 665 -20.10 5.38 15.50
N SER A 666 -20.66 5.67 14.32
CA SER A 666 -20.68 7.02 13.73
C SER A 666 -21.69 7.93 14.42
N TRP A 667 -22.66 7.37 15.15
CA TRP A 667 -23.71 8.14 15.84
C TRP A 667 -23.28 8.61 17.23
N PRO A 668 -23.87 9.71 17.72
CA PRO A 668 -23.46 10.29 18.99
C PRO A 668 -23.92 9.49 20.22
N GLU A 669 -24.92 8.60 20.05
CA GLU A 669 -25.56 7.96 21.19
C GLU A 669 -26.07 6.56 20.83
N ALA A 670 -26.02 5.62 21.80
CA ALA A 670 -26.64 4.31 21.66
C ALA A 670 -27.13 3.76 22.99
N GLU A 671 -28.08 2.81 22.92
CA GLU A 671 -28.61 2.04 24.05
C GLU A 671 -28.33 0.55 23.84
N LEU A 672 -27.80 -0.08 24.89
CA LEU A 672 -27.44 -1.49 24.90
C LEU A 672 -28.52 -2.32 25.58
N PHE A 673 -28.85 -3.49 25.02
CA PHE A 673 -29.79 -4.45 25.54
C PHE A 673 -29.19 -5.86 25.66
N VAL A 674 -29.35 -6.52 26.80
CA VAL A 674 -29.05 -7.94 27.00
C VAL A 674 -30.35 -8.69 27.14
N ASN A 675 -30.67 -9.60 26.20
CA ASN A 675 -31.94 -10.33 26.18
C ASN A 675 -33.18 -9.43 26.31
N GLY A 676 -33.15 -8.27 25.67
CA GLY A 676 -34.24 -7.27 25.71
C GLY A 676 -34.25 -6.35 26.93
N ALA A 677 -33.40 -6.61 27.93
CA ALA A 677 -33.30 -5.73 29.11
C ALA A 677 -32.26 -4.64 28.84
N SER A 678 -32.67 -3.35 28.94
CA SER A 678 -31.80 -2.20 28.76
C SER A 678 -30.67 -2.19 29.81
N GLN A 679 -29.42 -1.93 29.33
CA GLN A 679 -28.26 -1.69 30.15
C GLN A 679 -27.94 -0.19 30.24
N GLY A 680 -28.88 0.63 29.80
CA GLY A 680 -28.80 2.08 29.78
C GLY A 680 -28.31 2.65 28.45
N ARG A 681 -28.56 3.92 28.27
CA ARG A 681 -28.19 4.74 27.14
C ARG A 681 -26.89 5.46 27.43
N ARG A 682 -25.97 5.53 26.46
CA ARG A 682 -24.67 6.19 26.55
C ARG A 682 -24.50 7.15 25.38
N SER A 683 -23.89 8.30 25.66
CA SER A 683 -23.55 9.31 24.66
C SER A 683 -22.03 9.47 24.59
N LYS A 684 -21.49 9.80 23.40
CA LYS A 684 -20.09 10.18 23.27
C LYS A 684 -19.80 11.43 24.10
N ALA A 685 -18.66 11.44 24.77
CA ALA A 685 -18.27 12.57 25.61
C ALA A 685 -17.82 13.76 24.75
N SER A 686 -18.23 14.96 25.17
CA SER A 686 -17.64 16.19 24.64
C SER A 686 -16.35 16.50 25.37
N PRO A 687 -15.29 16.99 24.69
CA PRO A 687 -14.06 17.35 25.36
C PRO A 687 -14.26 18.51 26.34
N SER A 688 -13.70 18.39 27.55
CA SER A 688 -13.69 19.48 28.56
C SER A 688 -12.44 20.37 28.41
N ALA A 689 -11.39 19.85 27.77
CA ALA A 689 -10.14 20.53 27.44
C ALA A 689 -9.52 19.84 26.21
N PRO A 690 -8.63 20.51 25.46
CA PRO A 690 -7.83 19.88 24.42
C PRO A 690 -6.98 18.72 24.98
N CYS A 691 -6.78 17.68 24.16
CA CYS A 691 -5.93 16.53 24.46
C CYS A 691 -4.46 16.97 24.59
N GLU A 692 -3.76 16.48 25.60
CA GLU A 692 -2.33 16.73 25.78
C GLU A 692 -1.44 15.63 25.16
N GLY A 693 -2.06 14.58 24.64
CA GLY A 693 -1.36 13.47 23.99
C GLY A 693 -0.72 12.47 24.96
N LEU A 694 -1.13 12.46 26.22
CA LEU A 694 -0.61 11.55 27.23
C LEU A 694 -1.21 10.14 27.09
N GLN A 695 -0.41 9.12 27.33
CA GLN A 695 -0.84 7.72 27.23
C GLN A 695 -1.97 7.35 28.20
N ASP A 696 -1.99 7.93 29.37
CA ASP A 696 -2.96 7.70 30.44
C ASP A 696 -4.17 8.62 30.37
N GLU A 697 -4.21 9.55 29.43
CA GLU A 697 -5.32 10.47 29.24
C GLU A 697 -6.60 9.73 28.85
N ALA A 698 -7.68 10.03 29.55
CA ALA A 698 -8.97 9.36 29.33
C ALA A 698 -9.76 10.06 28.22
N VAL A 699 -9.49 9.71 26.97
CA VAL A 699 -10.15 10.27 25.76
C VAL A 699 -11.12 9.30 25.11
N GLU A 700 -11.17 8.04 25.56
CA GLU A 700 -11.90 6.94 24.94
C GLU A 700 -13.39 7.26 24.78
N GLY A 701 -14.01 7.91 25.79
CA GLY A 701 -15.41 8.30 25.75
C GLY A 701 -15.79 9.27 24.64
N ARG A 702 -14.81 9.92 23.96
CA ARG A 702 -15.04 10.79 22.79
C ARG A 702 -15.37 10.00 21.52
N TYR A 703 -14.83 8.77 21.41
CA TYR A 703 -14.83 8.00 20.16
C TYR A 703 -15.59 6.70 20.25
N ARG A 704 -15.72 6.11 21.45
CA ARG A 704 -16.42 4.85 21.69
C ARG A 704 -17.41 4.94 22.84
N LEU A 705 -18.45 4.10 22.79
CA LEU A 705 -19.44 3.97 23.88
C LEU A 705 -19.12 2.69 24.66
N MET A 706 -19.03 2.82 26.01
CA MET A 706 -18.53 1.72 26.85
C MET A 706 -19.51 1.41 28.00
N TRP A 707 -19.87 0.13 28.14
CA TRP A 707 -20.59 -0.44 29.26
C TRP A 707 -19.67 -1.45 29.97
N ASN A 708 -19.03 -1.02 31.06
CA ASN A 708 -17.96 -1.78 31.73
C ASN A 708 -18.46 -2.84 32.71
N ASP A 709 -19.73 -2.84 33.06
CA ASP A 709 -20.37 -3.64 34.13
C ASP A 709 -21.39 -4.64 33.61
N VAL A 710 -21.43 -4.88 32.32
CA VAL A 710 -22.35 -5.83 31.71
C VAL A 710 -22.05 -7.24 32.15
N VAL A 711 -23.07 -7.93 32.67
CA VAL A 711 -22.93 -9.33 33.08
C VAL A 711 -23.35 -10.24 31.94
N TYR A 712 -22.45 -11.15 31.55
CA TYR A 712 -22.70 -12.11 30.48
C TYR A 712 -23.88 -13.03 30.84
N ARG A 713 -24.82 -13.09 29.92
CA ARG A 713 -25.94 -14.05 29.89
C ARG A 713 -26.10 -14.54 28.47
N LYS A 714 -26.22 -15.85 28.29
CA LYS A 714 -26.53 -16.43 26.96
C LYS A 714 -27.77 -15.78 26.36
N GLY A 715 -27.73 -15.56 25.05
CA GLY A 715 -28.84 -14.99 24.29
C GLY A 715 -28.37 -13.88 23.36
N GLU A 716 -29.12 -12.79 23.33
CA GLU A 716 -28.91 -11.67 22.43
C GLU A 716 -28.25 -10.48 23.15
N LEU A 717 -27.22 -9.92 22.52
CA LEU A 717 -26.71 -8.61 22.80
C LEU A 717 -27.11 -7.71 21.63
N ARG A 718 -27.91 -6.65 21.90
CA ARG A 718 -28.45 -5.75 20.87
C ARG A 718 -28.12 -4.31 21.20
N VAL A 719 -27.74 -3.55 20.21
CA VAL A 719 -27.48 -2.10 20.29
C VAL A 719 -28.45 -1.37 19.36
N VAL A 720 -29.00 -0.26 19.85
CA VAL A 720 -29.79 0.70 19.07
C VAL A 720 -29.07 2.03 19.10
N ALA A 721 -28.61 2.52 17.94
CA ALA A 721 -27.98 3.82 17.80
C ALA A 721 -29.01 4.91 17.48
N TYR A 722 -28.72 6.13 17.94
CA TYR A 722 -29.64 7.27 17.79
C TYR A 722 -28.87 8.45 17.12
N ASP A 723 -29.61 9.15 16.25
CA ASP A 723 -29.09 10.38 15.62
C ASP A 723 -29.09 11.57 16.63
N ALA A 724 -28.57 12.71 16.18
CA ALA A 724 -28.52 13.92 17.00
C ALA A 724 -29.88 14.45 17.42
N ASN A 725 -30.96 14.01 16.79
CA ASN A 725 -32.35 14.36 17.14
C ASN A 725 -33.02 13.35 18.09
N GLY A 726 -32.30 12.29 18.46
CA GLY A 726 -32.82 11.22 19.32
C GLY A 726 -33.65 10.17 18.58
N ASN A 727 -33.69 10.17 17.24
CA ASN A 727 -34.38 9.15 16.46
C ASN A 727 -33.51 7.91 16.34
N VAL A 728 -34.15 6.73 16.23
CA VAL A 728 -33.42 5.48 15.93
C VAL A 728 -32.81 5.57 14.55
N ALA A 729 -31.47 5.46 14.50
CA ALA A 729 -30.68 5.53 13.28
C ALA A 729 -30.28 4.15 12.76
N ALA A 730 -29.89 3.24 13.66
CA ALA A 730 -29.48 1.88 13.30
C ALA A 730 -29.72 0.92 14.48
N SER A 731 -29.72 -0.38 14.19
CA SER A 731 -29.68 -1.42 15.22
C SER A 731 -28.85 -2.60 14.75
N GLU A 732 -28.01 -3.12 15.63
CA GLU A 732 -27.18 -4.31 15.41
C GLU A 732 -27.36 -5.29 16.57
N SER A 733 -27.20 -6.59 16.29
CA SER A 733 -27.22 -7.60 17.34
C SER A 733 -26.22 -8.72 17.07
N VAL A 734 -25.59 -9.19 18.16
CA VAL A 734 -24.78 -10.41 18.19
C VAL A 734 -25.42 -11.40 19.15
N ARG A 735 -25.29 -12.70 18.85
CA ARG A 735 -25.95 -13.74 19.64
C ARG A 735 -24.96 -14.81 20.09
N THR A 736 -25.26 -15.39 21.24
CA THR A 736 -24.54 -16.59 21.68
C THR A 736 -24.81 -17.70 20.67
N ALA A 737 -23.75 -18.16 20.04
CA ALA A 737 -23.82 -19.23 19.06
C ALA A 737 -24.15 -20.58 19.70
N GLY A 738 -24.89 -21.39 18.96
CA GLY A 738 -25.25 -22.75 19.32
C GLY A 738 -24.16 -23.77 18.95
N LYS A 739 -24.58 -24.99 18.63
CA LYS A 739 -23.64 -26.04 18.14
C LYS A 739 -23.27 -25.81 16.69
N PRO A 740 -22.04 -26.18 16.26
CA PRO A 740 -21.63 -26.14 14.86
C PRO A 740 -22.63 -26.88 13.95
N TYR A 741 -23.04 -26.20 12.89
CA TYR A 741 -24.05 -26.74 11.98
C TYR A 741 -23.59 -26.73 10.51
N ALA A 742 -22.98 -25.64 10.04
CA ALA A 742 -22.58 -25.48 8.65
C ALA A 742 -21.32 -24.63 8.50
N LEU A 743 -20.71 -24.73 7.33
CA LEU A 743 -19.72 -23.76 6.82
C LEU A 743 -20.48 -22.68 6.04
N ARG A 744 -20.10 -21.42 6.24
CA ARG A 744 -20.53 -20.27 5.44
C ARG A 744 -19.33 -19.74 4.68
N LEU A 745 -19.51 -19.49 3.37
CA LEU A 745 -18.53 -18.92 2.48
C LEU A 745 -19.00 -17.54 2.04
N GLU A 746 -18.16 -16.53 2.25
CA GLU A 746 -18.44 -15.12 1.90
C GLU A 746 -17.29 -14.61 1.03
N CYS A 747 -17.57 -14.29 -0.24
CA CYS A 747 -16.60 -13.79 -1.17
C CYS A 747 -16.59 -12.26 -1.15
N ASP A 748 -15.40 -11.68 -1.33
CA ASP A 748 -15.21 -10.23 -1.41
C ASP A 748 -15.79 -9.61 -2.70
N ARG A 749 -16.17 -10.45 -3.67
CA ARG A 749 -16.69 -10.03 -4.99
C ARG A 749 -17.63 -11.06 -5.59
N ASP A 750 -18.45 -10.62 -6.55
CA ASP A 750 -19.41 -11.48 -7.23
C ASP A 750 -18.83 -12.15 -8.51
N SER A 751 -17.70 -11.65 -9.01
CA SER A 751 -17.05 -12.14 -10.24
C SER A 751 -15.54 -11.92 -10.20
N ILE A 752 -14.82 -12.74 -10.97
CA ILE A 752 -13.36 -12.70 -11.11
C ILE A 752 -13.00 -12.64 -12.60
N ALA A 753 -12.05 -11.77 -12.98
CA ALA A 753 -11.56 -11.69 -14.36
C ALA A 753 -10.81 -12.97 -14.75
N ARG A 754 -10.90 -13.37 -16.03
CA ARG A 754 -10.26 -14.59 -16.56
C ARG A 754 -8.91 -14.27 -17.22
N ASP A 755 -8.06 -13.53 -16.52
CA ASP A 755 -6.75 -13.07 -16.97
C ASP A 755 -5.57 -13.90 -16.46
N GLY A 756 -5.84 -14.91 -15.62
CA GLY A 756 -4.80 -15.74 -14.98
C GLY A 756 -4.10 -15.07 -13.80
N GLU A 757 -4.53 -13.87 -13.40
CA GLU A 757 -3.95 -13.10 -12.31
C GLU A 757 -4.95 -12.73 -11.22
N ASP A 758 -6.20 -12.47 -11.61
CA ASP A 758 -7.21 -11.95 -10.70
C ASP A 758 -7.53 -12.93 -9.57
N LEU A 759 -7.80 -12.37 -8.40
CA LEU A 759 -7.96 -13.08 -7.14
C LEU A 759 -9.33 -12.82 -6.53
N ALA A 760 -9.89 -13.84 -5.90
CA ALA A 760 -11.05 -13.74 -5.02
C ALA A 760 -10.66 -14.17 -3.60
N TYR A 761 -11.07 -13.41 -2.61
CA TYR A 761 -10.85 -13.67 -1.18
C TYR A 761 -12.14 -14.20 -0.58
N VAL A 762 -12.14 -15.47 -0.17
CA VAL A 762 -13.31 -16.13 0.37
C VAL A 762 -13.13 -16.39 1.87
N THR A 763 -13.86 -15.64 2.69
CA THR A 763 -13.92 -15.87 4.13
C THR A 763 -14.76 -17.13 4.41
N VAL A 764 -14.16 -18.09 5.10
CA VAL A 764 -14.81 -19.31 5.58
C VAL A 764 -15.09 -19.16 7.07
N SER A 765 -16.33 -19.40 7.49
CA SER A 765 -16.72 -19.40 8.89
C SER A 765 -17.55 -20.60 9.26
N VAL A 766 -17.44 -21.06 10.51
CA VAL A 766 -18.34 -22.05 11.07
C VAL A 766 -19.51 -21.34 11.73
N VAL A 767 -20.73 -21.74 11.36
CA VAL A 767 -21.96 -21.16 11.90
C VAL A 767 -22.85 -22.21 12.55
N ASP A 768 -23.68 -21.74 13.48
CA ASP A 768 -24.77 -22.56 14.05
C ASP A 768 -25.97 -22.64 13.09
N LYS A 769 -27.05 -23.32 13.52
CA LYS A 769 -28.29 -23.49 12.70
C LYS A 769 -28.99 -22.16 12.41
N ASP A 770 -28.77 -21.13 13.21
CA ASP A 770 -29.36 -19.80 13.10
C ASP A 770 -28.44 -18.81 12.35
N GLY A 771 -27.29 -19.28 11.88
CA GLY A 771 -26.33 -18.50 11.10
C GLY A 771 -25.33 -17.69 11.94
N ASN A 772 -25.32 -17.85 13.28
CA ASN A 772 -24.36 -17.15 14.14
C ASN A 772 -22.98 -17.78 14.04
N THR A 773 -21.97 -16.96 13.84
CA THR A 773 -20.55 -17.42 13.78
C THR A 773 -20.13 -17.95 15.14
N ILE A 774 -19.47 -19.11 15.14
CA ILE A 774 -18.93 -19.73 16.35
C ILE A 774 -17.48 -19.30 16.51
N SER A 775 -17.25 -18.20 17.18
CA SER A 775 -15.92 -17.60 17.40
C SER A 775 -14.95 -18.47 18.19
N THR A 776 -15.43 -19.53 18.82
CA THR A 776 -14.60 -20.48 19.57
C THR A 776 -14.22 -21.73 18.76
N ASP A 777 -14.63 -21.83 17.51
CA ASP A 777 -14.32 -23.00 16.67
C ASP A 777 -12.91 -22.89 16.05
N THR A 778 -12.12 -23.94 16.27
CA THR A 778 -10.72 -24.02 15.80
C THR A 778 -10.49 -25.27 14.94
N ARG A 779 -11.56 -25.88 14.37
CA ARG A 779 -11.39 -27.10 13.57
C ARG A 779 -10.58 -26.85 12.32
N GLU A 780 -9.94 -27.89 11.82
CA GLU A 780 -9.26 -27.89 10.54
C GLU A 780 -10.25 -27.87 9.38
N VAL A 781 -9.96 -27.06 8.39
CA VAL A 781 -10.71 -26.85 7.15
C VAL A 781 -9.85 -27.28 5.97
N PHE A 782 -10.47 -27.95 5.00
CA PHE A 782 -9.85 -28.41 3.75
C PHE A 782 -10.54 -27.72 2.58
N ALA A 783 -9.75 -27.03 1.74
CA ALA A 783 -10.22 -26.36 0.53
C ALA A 783 -9.82 -27.13 -0.74
N SER A 784 -10.65 -27.08 -1.75
CA SER A 784 -10.29 -27.54 -3.09
C SER A 784 -10.96 -26.67 -4.13
N VAL A 785 -10.20 -26.30 -5.16
CA VAL A 785 -10.68 -25.50 -6.29
C VAL A 785 -10.64 -26.33 -7.55
N SER A 786 -11.63 -26.17 -8.40
CA SER A 786 -11.73 -26.85 -9.70
C SER A 786 -12.44 -25.97 -10.73
N GLY A 787 -12.35 -26.34 -12.00
CA GLY A 787 -12.90 -25.55 -13.11
C GLY A 787 -11.89 -24.51 -13.62
N ALA A 788 -12.36 -23.30 -13.87
CA ALA A 788 -11.56 -22.23 -14.50
C ALA A 788 -10.67 -21.45 -13.52
N GLY A 789 -10.22 -22.09 -12.43
CA GLY A 789 -9.33 -21.46 -11.45
C GLY A 789 -8.62 -22.47 -10.54
N GLU A 790 -7.75 -21.96 -9.70
CA GLU A 790 -6.93 -22.76 -8.79
C GLU A 790 -6.92 -22.20 -7.37
N PHE A 791 -6.56 -23.05 -6.42
CA PHE A 791 -6.22 -22.65 -5.06
C PHE A 791 -4.89 -21.90 -5.06
N ARG A 792 -4.86 -20.69 -4.44
CA ARG A 792 -3.65 -19.89 -4.39
C ARG A 792 -3.02 -19.87 -3.01
N ALA A 793 -3.81 -19.59 -1.97
CA ALA A 793 -3.34 -19.56 -0.58
C ALA A 793 -4.50 -19.69 0.41
N ILE A 794 -4.15 -19.97 1.68
CA ILE A 794 -5.06 -19.97 2.83
C ILE A 794 -4.39 -19.30 4.02
N ALA A 795 -5.13 -18.54 4.81
CA ALA A 795 -4.63 -17.92 6.04
C ALA A 795 -5.74 -17.81 7.09
N ASN A 796 -5.39 -17.95 8.36
CA ASN A 796 -6.34 -17.81 9.46
C ASN A 796 -6.16 -16.53 10.28
N GLY A 797 -5.05 -15.80 10.11
CA GLY A 797 -4.76 -14.58 10.84
C GLY A 797 -4.27 -14.78 12.28
N ASP A 798 -3.95 -16.01 12.68
CA ASP A 798 -3.30 -16.31 13.96
C ASP A 798 -1.81 -16.00 13.88
N PRO A 799 -1.27 -15.04 14.63
CA PRO A 799 0.14 -14.67 14.60
C PRO A 799 1.09 -15.78 15.09
N CYS A 800 0.54 -16.86 15.67
CA CYS A 800 1.28 -18.01 16.19
C CYS A 800 1.15 -19.27 15.32
N SER A 801 0.36 -19.23 14.23
CA SER A 801 0.14 -20.41 13.40
C SER A 801 1.32 -20.67 12.48
N LEU A 802 1.92 -21.85 12.59
CA LEU A 802 3.02 -22.30 11.73
C LEU A 802 2.52 -23.11 10.52
N GLU A 803 1.22 -23.10 10.27
CA GLU A 803 0.62 -23.78 9.11
C GLU A 803 0.97 -23.06 7.82
N LEU A 804 1.29 -23.83 6.77
CA LEU A 804 1.80 -23.29 5.52
C LEU A 804 0.68 -22.76 4.63
N PHE A 805 0.81 -21.55 4.14
CA PHE A 805 -0.21 -20.84 3.37
C PHE A 805 -0.54 -21.47 2.00
N HIS A 806 0.40 -22.17 1.40
CA HIS A 806 0.23 -22.83 0.09
C HIS A 806 -0.42 -24.21 0.17
N LEU A 807 -0.65 -24.76 1.36
CA LEU A 807 -1.33 -26.03 1.55
C LEU A 807 -2.85 -25.81 1.65
N PRO A 808 -3.68 -26.62 0.97
CA PRO A 808 -5.12 -26.35 0.91
C PRO A 808 -5.88 -26.82 2.17
N HIS A 809 -5.30 -26.65 3.34
CA HIS A 809 -5.90 -26.93 4.64
C HIS A 809 -5.29 -26.07 5.72
N MET A 810 -6.08 -25.69 6.72
CA MET A 810 -5.63 -24.90 7.86
C MET A 810 -6.69 -24.92 8.97
N HIS A 811 -6.27 -24.75 10.22
CA HIS A 811 -7.19 -24.56 11.35
C HIS A 811 -7.81 -23.17 11.33
N LEU A 812 -9.07 -23.08 11.78
CA LEU A 812 -9.73 -21.78 11.99
C LEU A 812 -9.11 -21.05 13.18
N PHE A 813 -9.02 -19.75 13.06
CA PHE A 813 -8.72 -18.86 14.17
C PHE A 813 -9.91 -17.95 14.44
N ALA A 814 -10.39 -17.92 15.70
CA ALA A 814 -11.62 -17.25 16.10
C ALA A 814 -12.81 -17.56 15.16
N GLY A 815 -12.94 -18.84 14.77
CA GLY A 815 -14.04 -19.35 13.94
C GLY A 815 -13.98 -18.99 12.46
N LYS A 816 -12.87 -18.39 11.96
CA LYS A 816 -12.73 -17.92 10.58
C LYS A 816 -11.34 -18.21 10.00
N LEU A 817 -11.28 -18.26 8.67
CA LEU A 817 -10.08 -18.17 7.86
C LEU A 817 -10.43 -17.62 6.46
N THR A 818 -9.44 -17.28 5.66
CA THR A 818 -9.60 -16.86 4.26
C THR A 818 -8.95 -17.86 3.32
N VAL A 819 -9.66 -18.22 2.24
CA VAL A 819 -9.13 -18.96 1.09
C VAL A 819 -9.00 -17.98 -0.07
N ILE A 820 -7.83 -17.95 -0.71
CA ILE A 820 -7.57 -17.14 -1.89
C ILE A 820 -7.61 -18.02 -3.12
N VAL A 821 -8.41 -17.64 -4.10
CA VAL A 821 -8.62 -18.35 -5.35
C VAL A 821 -8.13 -17.48 -6.49
N ARG A 822 -7.39 -18.07 -7.46
CA ARG A 822 -6.90 -17.41 -8.67
C ARG A 822 -7.62 -17.95 -9.90
N SER A 823 -7.95 -17.06 -10.85
CA SER A 823 -8.48 -17.46 -12.16
C SER A 823 -7.40 -18.11 -13.04
N HIS A 824 -7.81 -18.93 -13.99
CA HIS A 824 -6.97 -19.34 -15.11
C HIS A 824 -7.19 -18.42 -16.30
N ALA A 825 -6.11 -18.13 -17.05
CA ALA A 825 -6.19 -17.32 -18.27
C ALA A 825 -7.08 -18.01 -19.31
N ASP A 826 -7.96 -17.23 -19.93
CA ASP A 826 -8.84 -17.64 -21.03
C ASP A 826 -9.66 -18.93 -20.78
N ALA A 827 -9.80 -19.34 -19.52
CA ALA A 827 -10.55 -20.55 -19.16
C ALA A 827 -12.05 -20.29 -19.13
N GLU A 828 -12.81 -21.19 -19.75
CA GLU A 828 -14.28 -21.14 -19.75
C GLU A 828 -14.90 -21.90 -18.56
N GLY A 829 -16.10 -21.49 -18.16
CA GLY A 829 -16.88 -22.13 -17.13
C GLY A 829 -16.62 -21.55 -15.72
N PRO A 830 -17.35 -22.08 -14.71
CA PRO A 830 -17.24 -21.59 -13.34
C PRO A 830 -15.95 -22.02 -12.65
N ILE A 831 -15.54 -21.23 -11.66
CA ILE A 831 -14.58 -21.67 -10.64
C ILE A 831 -15.40 -22.21 -9.46
N LEU A 832 -15.12 -23.44 -9.05
CA LEU A 832 -15.80 -24.08 -7.94
C LEU A 832 -14.86 -24.23 -6.75
N LEU A 833 -15.08 -23.43 -5.70
CA LEU A 833 -14.43 -23.63 -4.41
C LEU A 833 -15.30 -24.55 -3.55
N LYS A 834 -14.74 -25.69 -3.16
CA LYS A 834 -15.36 -26.61 -2.23
C LYS A 834 -14.57 -26.63 -0.93
N VAL A 835 -15.26 -26.43 0.19
CA VAL A 835 -14.69 -26.40 1.53
C VAL A 835 -15.30 -27.51 2.39
N ASN A 836 -14.45 -28.22 3.11
CA ASN A 836 -14.84 -29.33 3.99
C ASN A 836 -14.27 -29.12 5.41
N ALA A 837 -15.02 -29.54 6.41
CA ALA A 837 -14.56 -29.60 7.79
C ALA A 837 -15.20 -30.80 8.51
N LYS A 838 -14.48 -31.39 9.48
CA LYS A 838 -14.94 -32.58 10.19
C LYS A 838 -16.28 -32.30 10.91
N GLY A 839 -17.26 -33.15 10.64
CA GLY A 839 -18.58 -33.11 11.29
C GLY A 839 -19.56 -32.09 10.72
N LEU A 840 -19.22 -31.40 9.62
CA LEU A 840 -20.06 -30.46 8.88
C LEU A 840 -20.30 -30.93 7.46
N LYS A 841 -21.37 -30.47 6.84
CA LYS A 841 -21.58 -30.67 5.41
C LYS A 841 -20.62 -29.80 4.62
N PRO A 842 -20.07 -30.29 3.50
CA PRO A 842 -19.30 -29.47 2.58
C PRO A 842 -20.08 -28.23 2.13
N ALA A 843 -19.39 -27.09 2.05
CA ALA A 843 -19.89 -25.89 1.40
C ALA A 843 -19.24 -25.73 0.03
N VAL A 844 -19.97 -25.20 -0.93
CA VAL A 844 -19.51 -24.94 -2.30
C VAL A 844 -19.88 -23.51 -2.66
N LEU A 845 -18.92 -22.80 -3.22
CA LEU A 845 -19.09 -21.46 -3.81
C LEU A 845 -18.73 -21.55 -5.30
N GLU A 846 -19.56 -20.97 -6.15
CA GLU A 846 -19.31 -20.78 -7.58
C GLU A 846 -18.99 -19.31 -7.85
N LEU A 847 -17.87 -19.08 -8.61
CA LEU A 847 -17.34 -17.77 -8.98
C LEU A 847 -17.27 -17.65 -10.52
#